data_85f7e5cdcd2fe154461976cb6419c5e4
#
_entry.id   85f7e5cdcd2fe154461976cb6419c5e4
#
_cell.length_a   1.000
_cell.length_b   1.000
_cell.length_c   1.000
_cell.angle_alpha   90.00
_cell.angle_beta   90.00
_cell.angle_gamma   90.00
#
_symmetry.space_group_name_H-M   'P 1'
#
loop_
_entity.id
_entity.type
_entity.pdbx_description
1 polymer ?
#
loop_
_entity_poly.entity_id
_entity_poly.type
_entity_poly.pdbx_seq_one_letter_code
_entity_poly.pdbx_strand_id
1 'polypeptide(L)'
;MRTETEEIRDNLKYLSLLARDYPSQAAAASEIISTEALLKLPKGTEHFMSDLHGENEAFVHILNSASGVIREKVDIVLGDTVPESDRAELATLIYYPNEKLPQLKAKCADEETLEQWYTETLLRLIDLCRLVSSKHTREHVRACLPSSCGYILDELLHAHFEDHDKDLYYGQIVGSIIENGRADRFIVRLCELITRLAVDKLHIVGDLFDRGPRPDIILDLLMRHHNVDIQWGNHDVVWMGAAAGSPICICTVLKTTLAYHNHAMLEDCYGINLRHLQRMAEQFYGNDDLTIWMPHTDLERGPYTPGMLHRCAVMHKAVTILMLKMECKVIDRNPDFKMQGRDYLRCIDWEKKTVRIGDKEYPLRDTSFPTVDPKDPAALNDDERLVLHKLVESFRQSQKLQEHVEFLYAKGSVYHIENGNLLYHGVVPMTQKGTFAVERFEGHTYSGRALMDYCDERARRGYFAPEGSAARRSGQDFLWYLWCGKLSPLFGRSAMTTFERLYVEDKSTHTEKKDPYYTWYNEEDVCRRILAEFGLPGTSHIVNGHVPVQEKNGESPIKGGGRLVVIDGGFCRAYHEKTGIAGYTLVYSSRTMSLRTHQPFVSAEKAVNENIDIISQKNILETENHRILVEETDEGENLRERVHDLKQLVRAYQLGWIKETRSEDQVW
;
A
#
# COMPACT_ATOMS: atom_id res chain seq x y z
N MET A 1 -14.17 -26.62 34.64
CA MET A 1 -13.24 -25.47 34.74
C MET A 1 -11.90 -26.04 35.15
N ARG A 2 -10.84 -25.86 34.36
CA ARG A 2 -9.46 -26.12 34.78
C ARG A 2 -9.12 -25.19 35.92
N THR A 3 -8.30 -25.62 36.85
CA THR A 3 -7.79 -24.71 37.90
C THR A 3 -6.67 -23.89 37.33
N GLU A 4 -6.50 -22.64 37.80
CA GLU A 4 -5.40 -21.73 37.42
C GLU A 4 -4.03 -22.45 37.49
N THR A 5 -3.85 -23.31 38.47
CA THR A 5 -2.63 -24.09 38.69
C THR A 5 -2.40 -25.15 37.57
N GLU A 6 -3.46 -25.74 37.04
CA GLU A 6 -3.36 -26.70 35.91
C GLU A 6 -2.99 -25.97 34.62
N GLU A 7 -3.54 -24.81 34.40
CA GLU A 7 -3.25 -23.96 33.23
C GLU A 7 -1.79 -23.49 33.21
N ILE A 8 -1.28 -23.01 34.34
CA ILE A 8 0.14 -22.63 34.48
C ILE A 8 1.06 -23.82 34.22
N ARG A 9 0.69 -25.02 34.70
CA ARG A 9 1.50 -26.22 34.51
C ARG A 9 1.56 -26.65 33.03
N ASP A 10 0.46 -26.54 32.32
CA ASP A 10 0.42 -26.85 30.88
C ASP A 10 1.27 -25.86 30.07
N ASN A 11 1.34 -24.61 30.52
CA ASN A 11 2.08 -23.53 29.87
C ASN A 11 3.55 -23.38 30.33
N LEU A 12 4.07 -24.22 31.23
CA LEU A 12 5.41 -24.02 31.81
C LEU A 12 6.54 -23.88 30.81
N LYS A 13 6.47 -24.54 29.66
CA LYS A 13 7.49 -24.43 28.61
C LYS A 13 7.49 -23.01 28.01
N TYR A 14 6.33 -22.47 27.74
CA TYR A 14 6.15 -21.12 27.22
C TYR A 14 6.55 -20.06 28.26
N LEU A 15 6.08 -20.21 29.49
CA LEU A 15 6.45 -19.32 30.61
C LEU A 15 7.96 -19.34 30.91
N SER A 16 8.64 -20.48 30.72
CA SER A 16 10.09 -20.57 30.83
C SER A 16 10.83 -19.83 29.72
N LEU A 17 10.24 -19.69 28.53
CA LEU A 17 10.76 -18.83 27.46
C LEU A 17 10.53 -17.35 27.79
N LEU A 18 9.33 -17.02 28.25
CA LEU A 18 8.97 -15.64 28.66
C LEU A 18 9.82 -15.15 29.84
N ALA A 19 10.22 -16.05 30.75
CA ALA A 19 11.13 -15.75 31.87
C ALA A 19 12.53 -15.30 31.44
N ARG A 20 12.93 -15.49 30.18
CA ARG A 20 14.20 -14.96 29.66
C ARG A 20 14.16 -13.45 29.48
N ASP A 21 12.99 -12.94 29.07
CA ASP A 21 12.76 -11.51 28.86
C ASP A 21 12.40 -10.82 30.20
N TYR A 22 11.71 -11.54 31.09
CA TYR A 22 11.27 -11.07 32.41
C TYR A 22 11.87 -11.95 33.52
N PRO A 23 13.16 -11.77 33.86
CA PRO A 23 13.93 -12.73 34.68
C PRO A 23 13.60 -12.73 36.17
N SER A 24 12.69 -11.84 36.63
CA SER A 24 12.25 -11.75 38.02
C SER A 24 10.76 -11.41 38.14
N GLN A 25 10.17 -11.67 39.31
CA GLN A 25 8.78 -11.25 39.60
C GLN A 25 8.61 -9.73 39.46
N ALA A 26 9.59 -8.96 39.89
CA ALA A 26 9.55 -7.52 39.80
C ALA A 26 9.59 -7.01 38.38
N ALA A 27 10.43 -7.60 37.51
CA ALA A 27 10.47 -7.29 36.09
C ALA A 27 9.12 -7.59 35.39
N ALA A 28 8.54 -8.76 35.67
CA ALA A 28 7.23 -9.12 35.12
C ALA A 28 6.10 -8.23 35.66
N ALA A 29 6.14 -7.89 36.96
CA ALA A 29 5.14 -6.99 37.56
C ALA A 29 5.24 -5.57 37.01
N SER A 30 6.43 -5.06 36.76
CA SER A 30 6.66 -3.74 36.14
C SER A 30 6.07 -3.69 34.74
N GLU A 31 6.29 -4.73 33.92
CA GLU A 31 5.70 -4.84 32.61
C GLU A 31 4.16 -4.93 32.64
N ILE A 32 3.59 -5.70 33.58
CA ILE A 32 2.14 -5.76 33.79
C ILE A 32 1.59 -4.35 34.05
N ILE A 33 2.18 -3.59 34.99
CA ILE A 33 1.74 -2.24 35.33
C ILE A 33 1.80 -1.32 34.11
N SER A 34 2.91 -1.36 33.37
CA SER A 34 3.11 -0.55 32.15
C SER A 34 2.08 -0.88 31.08
N THR A 35 1.86 -2.18 30.83
CA THR A 35 0.90 -2.65 29.81
C THR A 35 -0.55 -2.35 30.20
N GLU A 36 -0.93 -2.53 31.48
CA GLU A 36 -2.27 -2.18 31.96
C GLU A 36 -2.53 -0.66 31.87
N ALA A 37 -1.52 0.17 32.08
CA ALA A 37 -1.62 1.61 31.87
C ALA A 37 -1.76 1.97 30.38
N LEU A 38 -1.01 1.30 29.50
CA LEU A 38 -1.08 1.50 28.05
C LEU A 38 -2.49 1.23 27.50
N LEU A 39 -3.20 0.21 28.02
CA LEU A 39 -4.57 -0.09 27.66
C LEU A 39 -5.54 1.08 27.85
N LYS A 40 -5.22 2.04 28.71
CA LYS A 40 -6.05 3.22 29.00
C LYS A 40 -5.68 4.45 28.16
N LEU A 41 -4.71 4.35 27.27
CA LEU A 41 -4.42 5.40 26.30
C LEU A 41 -5.45 5.40 25.17
N PRO A 42 -5.63 6.55 24.50
CA PRO A 42 -6.47 6.60 23.30
C PRO A 42 -5.92 5.72 22.19
N LYS A 43 -6.83 5.08 21.43
CA LYS A 43 -6.51 4.38 20.18
C LYS A 43 -5.66 5.26 19.27
N GLY A 44 -4.64 4.68 18.63
CA GLY A 44 -3.84 5.30 17.60
C GLY A 44 -4.66 5.75 16.38
N THR A 45 -4.07 6.58 15.54
CA THR A 45 -4.70 7.05 14.30
C THR A 45 -4.29 6.16 13.15
N GLU A 46 -5.27 5.61 12.44
CA GLU A 46 -5.09 4.76 11.27
C GLU A 46 -5.44 5.55 10.01
N HIS A 47 -4.60 5.42 8.98
CA HIS A 47 -4.84 5.97 7.65
C HIS A 47 -4.97 4.84 6.63
N PHE A 48 -5.97 4.95 5.74
CA PHE A 48 -6.25 3.99 4.70
C PHE A 48 -6.16 4.68 3.34
N MET A 49 -5.37 4.12 2.44
CA MET A 49 -5.17 4.60 1.08
C MET A 49 -5.21 3.42 0.10
N SER A 50 -5.57 3.66 -1.15
CA SER A 50 -5.58 2.63 -2.20
C SER A 50 -5.16 3.19 -3.55
N ASP A 51 -4.88 2.27 -4.50
CA ASP A 51 -4.72 2.56 -5.93
C ASP A 51 -3.67 3.66 -6.23
N LEU A 52 -2.52 3.58 -5.52
CA LEU A 52 -1.43 4.56 -5.61
C LEU A 52 -0.75 4.57 -6.98
N HIS A 53 -0.74 3.42 -7.66
CA HIS A 53 -0.29 3.27 -9.03
C HIS A 53 1.01 4.02 -9.37
N GLY A 54 2.03 3.97 -8.51
CA GLY A 54 3.32 4.58 -8.75
C GLY A 54 3.36 6.12 -8.77
N GLU A 55 2.28 6.80 -8.37
CA GLU A 55 2.22 8.26 -8.27
C GLU A 55 2.92 8.75 -6.99
N ASN A 56 4.25 8.70 -7.00
CA ASN A 56 5.09 8.92 -5.84
C ASN A 56 5.01 10.34 -5.25
N GLU A 57 4.97 11.40 -6.06
CA GLU A 57 5.00 12.77 -5.53
C GLU A 57 3.77 13.11 -4.69
N ALA A 58 2.57 12.77 -5.18
CA ALA A 58 1.34 12.97 -4.44
C ALA A 58 1.30 12.11 -3.18
N PHE A 59 1.74 10.83 -3.28
CA PHE A 59 1.82 9.93 -2.13
C PHE A 59 2.77 10.46 -1.04
N VAL A 60 3.98 10.89 -1.42
CA VAL A 60 4.96 11.47 -0.48
C VAL A 60 4.37 12.68 0.24
N HIS A 61 3.72 13.58 -0.49
CA HIS A 61 3.10 14.76 0.12
C HIS A 61 1.98 14.40 1.10
N ILE A 62 1.09 13.48 0.71
CA ILE A 62 -0.02 13.03 1.58
C ILE A 62 0.52 12.31 2.82
N LEU A 63 1.56 11.48 2.67
CA LEU A 63 2.20 10.81 3.78
C LEU A 63 2.85 11.82 4.75
N ASN A 64 3.64 12.76 4.22
CA ASN A 64 4.36 13.75 5.02
C ASN A 64 3.43 14.76 5.70
N SER A 65 2.30 15.11 5.07
CA SER A 65 1.26 15.97 5.66
C SER A 65 0.31 15.23 6.60
N ALA A 66 0.47 13.88 6.71
CA ALA A 66 -0.50 13.00 7.36
C ALA A 66 -1.92 13.28 6.84
N SER A 67 -2.07 13.35 5.50
CA SER A 67 -3.34 13.65 4.83
C SER A 67 -3.97 14.97 5.29
N GLY A 68 -3.14 15.98 5.65
CA GLY A 68 -3.58 17.29 6.17
C GLY A 68 -3.83 17.34 7.68
N VAL A 69 -3.65 16.23 8.42
CA VAL A 69 -3.80 16.22 9.89
C VAL A 69 -2.77 17.11 10.56
N ILE A 70 -1.54 17.17 10.04
CA ILE A 70 -0.48 18.02 10.63
C ILE A 70 -0.85 19.49 10.49
N ARG A 71 -1.41 19.93 9.37
CA ARG A 71 -1.88 21.30 9.20
C ARG A 71 -2.98 21.65 10.21
N GLU A 72 -3.96 20.76 10.40
CA GLU A 72 -5.00 20.96 11.45
C GLU A 72 -4.37 21.14 12.84
N LYS A 73 -3.33 20.37 13.16
CA LYS A 73 -2.63 20.48 14.45
C LYS A 73 -1.82 21.77 14.57
N VAL A 74 -1.16 22.22 13.51
CA VAL A 74 -0.49 23.54 13.45
C VAL A 74 -1.51 24.66 13.70
N ASP A 75 -2.68 24.60 13.11
CA ASP A 75 -3.75 25.58 13.30
C ASP A 75 -4.34 25.53 14.72
N ILE A 76 -4.42 24.36 15.36
CA ILE A 76 -4.86 24.23 16.76
C ILE A 76 -3.85 24.87 17.73
N VAL A 77 -2.55 24.65 17.52
CA VAL A 77 -1.51 25.14 18.44
C VAL A 77 -1.23 26.64 18.24
N LEU A 78 -1.23 27.12 16.99
CA LEU A 78 -0.71 28.44 16.63
C LEU A 78 -1.77 29.37 16.03
N GLY A 79 -3.03 28.91 15.85
CA GLY A 79 -4.06 29.63 15.13
C GLY A 79 -4.37 31.05 15.61
N ASP A 80 -4.27 31.26 16.93
CA ASP A 80 -4.59 32.55 17.56
C ASP A 80 -3.38 33.50 17.63
N THR A 81 -2.16 32.98 17.43
CA THR A 81 -0.92 33.74 17.70
C THR A 81 -0.04 33.95 16.47
N VAL A 82 -0.20 33.14 15.43
CA VAL A 82 0.67 33.13 14.24
C VAL A 82 -0.17 33.32 12.97
N PRO A 83 0.24 34.23 12.04
CA PRO A 83 -0.45 34.43 10.76
C PRO A 83 -0.58 33.15 9.94
N GLU A 84 -1.61 33.07 9.10
CA GLU A 84 -1.86 31.90 8.26
C GLU A 84 -0.70 31.58 7.32
N SER A 85 -0.07 32.61 6.73
CA SER A 85 1.12 32.46 5.87
C SER A 85 2.26 31.72 6.58
N ASP A 86 2.51 32.07 7.82
CA ASP A 86 3.62 31.53 8.61
C ASP A 86 3.29 30.11 9.09
N ARG A 87 2.01 29.85 9.40
CA ARG A 87 1.53 28.47 9.69
C ARG A 87 1.65 27.57 8.46
N ALA A 88 1.34 28.09 7.27
CA ALA A 88 1.53 27.36 6.01
C ALA A 88 3.01 27.05 5.76
N GLU A 89 3.89 28.04 6.01
CA GLU A 89 5.34 27.89 5.87
C GLU A 89 5.90 26.85 6.87
N LEU A 90 5.45 26.89 8.12
CA LEU A 90 5.82 25.89 9.14
C LEU A 90 5.34 24.49 8.77
N ALA A 91 4.12 24.35 8.27
CA ALA A 91 3.60 23.06 7.78
C ALA A 91 4.45 22.52 6.63
N THR A 92 4.81 23.38 5.65
CA THR A 92 5.69 22.99 4.55
C THR A 92 7.09 22.60 5.03
N LEU A 93 7.63 23.27 6.06
CA LEU A 93 8.90 22.88 6.71
C LEU A 93 8.79 21.49 7.33
N ILE A 94 7.66 21.14 7.96
CA ILE A 94 7.45 19.80 8.52
C ILE A 94 7.38 18.75 7.43
N TYR A 95 6.71 19.04 6.31
CA TYR A 95 6.55 18.09 5.20
C TYR A 95 7.85 17.84 4.43
N TYR A 96 8.66 18.91 4.25
CA TYR A 96 9.88 18.90 3.42
C TYR A 96 11.05 19.57 4.16
N PRO A 97 11.50 19.06 5.29
CA PRO A 97 12.47 19.77 6.12
C PRO A 97 13.80 20.00 5.41
N ASN A 98 14.26 19.04 4.61
CA ASN A 98 15.56 19.17 3.93
C ASN A 98 15.56 20.18 2.78
N GLU A 99 14.45 20.31 2.08
CA GLU A 99 14.26 21.22 0.96
C GLU A 99 13.88 22.65 1.41
N LYS A 100 13.03 22.74 2.44
CA LYS A 100 12.48 24.01 2.90
C LYS A 100 13.44 24.79 3.82
N LEU A 101 14.13 24.10 4.72
CA LEU A 101 15.02 24.71 5.71
C LEU A 101 16.07 25.66 5.08
N PRO A 102 16.80 25.28 3.99
CA PRO A 102 17.73 26.18 3.34
C PRO A 102 17.08 27.46 2.78
N GLN A 103 15.85 27.34 2.27
CA GLN A 103 15.11 28.49 1.72
C GLN A 103 14.72 29.50 2.83
N LEU A 104 14.30 28.99 4.00
CA LEU A 104 13.91 29.83 5.13
C LEU A 104 15.12 30.57 5.73
N LYS A 105 16.25 29.88 5.88
CA LYS A 105 17.51 30.49 6.33
C LYS A 105 17.98 31.59 5.38
N ALA A 106 17.82 31.40 4.09
CA ALA A 106 18.21 32.43 3.09
C ALA A 106 17.36 33.71 3.14
N LYS A 107 16.21 33.70 3.83
CA LYS A 107 15.38 34.89 4.07
C LYS A 107 15.88 35.76 5.22
N CYS A 108 16.69 35.21 6.13
CA CYS A 108 17.24 35.93 7.28
C CYS A 108 18.35 36.88 6.78
N ALA A 109 18.27 38.17 7.18
CA ALA A 109 19.16 39.21 6.69
C ALA A 109 20.56 39.15 7.30
N ASP A 110 20.66 38.71 8.57
CA ASP A 110 21.86 38.65 9.36
C ASP A 110 21.80 37.51 10.39
N GLU A 111 22.85 37.37 11.18
CA GLU A 111 22.99 36.32 12.18
C GLU A 111 21.99 36.48 13.34
N GLU A 112 21.67 37.69 13.73
CA GLU A 112 20.72 37.98 14.83
C GLU A 112 19.29 37.57 14.42
N THR A 113 18.85 37.89 13.21
CA THR A 113 17.57 37.46 12.70
C THR A 113 17.50 35.97 12.46
N LEU A 114 18.61 35.30 12.12
CA LEU A 114 18.69 33.84 12.00
C LEU A 114 18.55 33.14 13.37
N GLU A 115 19.22 33.64 14.40
CA GLU A 115 19.13 33.12 15.79
C GLU A 115 17.70 33.26 16.32
N GLN A 116 17.08 34.40 16.11
CA GLN A 116 15.69 34.63 16.50
C GLN A 116 14.75 33.65 15.76
N TRP A 117 14.92 33.49 14.47
CA TRP A 117 14.12 32.57 13.66
C TRP A 117 14.30 31.11 14.14
N TYR A 118 15.52 30.68 14.45
CA TYR A 118 15.77 29.34 15.00
C TYR A 118 15.05 29.15 16.34
N THR A 119 15.12 30.11 17.21
CA THR A 119 14.50 30.06 18.54
C THR A 119 13.00 29.91 18.41
N GLU A 120 12.34 30.74 17.61
CA GLU A 120 10.89 30.70 17.40
C GLU A 120 10.47 29.38 16.73
N THR A 121 11.22 28.94 15.71
CA THR A 121 10.90 27.69 14.98
C THR A 121 11.03 26.46 15.88
N LEU A 122 12.09 26.35 16.67
CA LEU A 122 12.28 25.24 17.61
C LEU A 122 11.16 25.20 18.65
N LEU A 123 10.78 26.34 19.25
CA LEU A 123 9.70 26.39 20.23
C LEU A 123 8.35 25.98 19.64
N ARG A 124 7.99 26.48 18.43
CA ARG A 124 6.76 26.11 17.73
C ARG A 124 6.72 24.63 17.41
N LEU A 125 7.84 24.04 16.96
CA LEU A 125 7.92 22.60 16.68
C LEU A 125 7.85 21.76 17.95
N ILE A 126 8.42 22.21 19.06
CA ILE A 126 8.32 21.54 20.36
C ILE A 126 6.87 21.52 20.85
N ASP A 127 6.14 22.62 20.75
CA ASP A 127 4.73 22.69 21.15
C ASP A 127 3.86 21.77 20.29
N LEU A 128 4.12 21.72 18.99
CA LEU A 128 3.42 20.79 18.10
C LEU A 128 3.76 19.33 18.42
N CYS A 129 5.04 19.02 18.70
CA CYS A 129 5.44 17.69 19.14
C CYS A 129 4.73 17.27 20.43
N ARG A 130 4.57 18.17 21.40
CA ARG A 130 3.82 17.90 22.63
C ARG A 130 2.36 17.52 22.33
N LEU A 131 1.72 18.24 21.41
CA LEU A 131 0.35 17.90 21.02
C LEU A 131 0.25 16.53 20.35
N VAL A 132 1.14 16.21 19.40
CA VAL A 132 1.08 14.91 18.68
C VAL A 132 1.49 13.74 19.58
N SER A 133 2.41 13.97 20.54
CA SER A 133 2.86 12.94 21.48
C SER A 133 1.89 12.66 22.63
N SER A 134 0.88 13.51 22.84
CA SER A 134 -0.03 13.43 24.01
C SER A 134 -0.84 12.13 24.11
N LYS A 135 -0.93 11.35 23.03
CA LYS A 135 -1.62 10.04 22.98
C LYS A 135 -0.66 8.85 23.15
N HIS A 136 0.64 9.08 23.27
CA HIS A 136 1.66 8.06 23.35
C HIS A 136 2.31 8.02 24.75
N THR A 137 2.90 6.88 25.10
CA THR A 137 3.76 6.82 26.30
C THR A 137 5.06 7.58 26.07
N ARG A 138 5.65 8.09 27.15
CA ARG A 138 6.97 8.73 27.10
C ARG A 138 8.04 7.78 26.51
N GLU A 139 7.98 6.51 26.89
CA GLU A 139 8.88 5.47 26.39
C GLU A 139 8.77 5.32 24.86
N HIS A 140 7.54 5.25 24.32
CA HIS A 140 7.31 5.18 22.87
C HIS A 140 7.90 6.40 22.15
N VAL A 141 7.60 7.61 22.63
CA VAL A 141 8.14 8.85 22.05
C VAL A 141 9.67 8.84 22.08
N ARG A 142 10.26 8.44 23.21
CA ARG A 142 11.72 8.34 23.37
C ARG A 142 12.35 7.30 22.43
N ALA A 143 11.69 6.16 22.21
CA ALA A 143 12.14 5.14 21.27
C ALA A 143 12.11 5.65 19.80
N CYS A 144 11.27 6.63 19.48
CA CYS A 144 11.23 7.29 18.18
C CYS A 144 12.36 8.32 17.97
N LEU A 145 13.06 8.71 19.03
CA LEU A 145 14.12 9.73 18.99
C LEU A 145 15.50 9.08 18.74
N PRO A 146 16.36 9.71 17.91
CA PRO A 146 17.72 9.23 17.71
C PRO A 146 18.56 9.40 18.98
N SER A 147 19.41 8.42 19.28
CA SER A 147 20.29 8.43 20.48
C SER A 147 21.14 9.69 20.65
N SER A 148 21.49 10.35 19.53
CA SER A 148 22.38 11.53 19.53
C SER A 148 21.76 12.83 20.04
N CYS A 149 20.44 12.94 20.10
CA CYS A 149 19.70 14.12 20.57
C CYS A 149 18.45 13.75 21.40
N GLY A 150 18.19 12.46 21.57
CA GLY A 150 16.98 11.97 22.24
C GLY A 150 16.81 12.47 23.66
N TYR A 151 17.90 12.52 24.46
CA TYR A 151 17.82 13.05 25.81
C TYR A 151 17.40 14.53 25.85
N ILE A 152 18.02 15.37 24.99
CA ILE A 152 17.74 16.80 24.95
C ILE A 152 16.31 17.07 24.50
N LEU A 153 15.86 16.34 23.46
CA LEU A 153 14.48 16.45 22.97
C LEU A 153 13.45 15.93 23.97
N ASP A 154 13.75 14.83 24.68
CA ASP A 154 12.90 14.32 25.75
C ASP A 154 12.73 15.34 26.90
N GLU A 155 13.82 16.03 27.31
CA GLU A 155 13.74 17.13 28.28
C GLU A 155 12.85 18.28 27.79
N LEU A 156 13.05 18.75 26.56
CA LEU A 156 12.27 19.86 25.98
C LEU A 156 10.79 19.50 25.80
N LEU A 157 10.48 18.26 25.39
CA LEU A 157 9.10 17.80 25.21
C LEU A 157 8.32 17.71 26.53
N HIS A 158 9.00 17.41 27.64
CA HIS A 158 8.37 17.26 28.95
C HIS A 158 8.57 18.49 29.85
N ALA A 159 9.07 19.61 29.32
CA ALA A 159 9.09 20.88 30.00
C ALA A 159 7.65 21.35 30.27
N HIS A 160 7.33 21.58 31.55
CA HIS A 160 6.07 22.20 31.94
C HIS A 160 6.29 23.71 32.07
N PHE A 161 5.57 24.51 31.28
CA PHE A 161 5.67 25.99 31.34
C PHE A 161 5.21 26.60 32.69
N GLU A 162 4.58 25.79 33.53
CA GLU A 162 4.21 26.20 34.90
C GLU A 162 5.39 26.09 35.89
N ASP A 163 6.50 25.44 35.51
CA ASP A 163 7.72 25.30 36.29
C ASP A 163 8.60 26.54 36.09
N HIS A 164 8.17 27.70 36.59
CA HIS A 164 8.92 28.98 36.51
C HIS A 164 10.41 28.87 36.88
N ASP A 165 10.77 27.90 37.71
CA ASP A 165 12.15 27.67 38.12
C ASP A 165 13.04 27.10 37.00
N LYS A 166 12.46 26.57 35.92
CA LYS A 166 13.18 25.95 34.79
C LYS A 166 13.17 26.74 33.48
N ASP A 167 12.50 27.88 33.42
CA ASP A 167 12.44 28.71 32.21
C ASP A 167 13.83 29.08 31.68
N LEU A 168 14.75 29.49 32.59
CA LEU A 168 16.13 29.79 32.23
C LEU A 168 16.88 28.54 31.72
N TYR A 169 16.60 27.38 32.32
CA TYR A 169 17.23 26.12 31.93
C TYR A 169 16.82 25.70 30.49
N TYR A 170 15.55 25.76 30.16
CA TYR A 170 15.06 25.44 28.82
C TYR A 170 15.53 26.48 27.81
N GLY A 171 15.50 27.75 28.12
CA GLY A 171 16.06 28.79 27.29
C GLY A 171 17.55 28.57 27.01
N GLN A 172 18.33 28.17 28.05
CA GLN A 172 19.75 27.84 27.87
C GLN A 172 19.96 26.61 26.96
N ILE A 173 19.10 25.58 27.04
CA ILE A 173 19.18 24.43 26.12
C ILE A 173 18.99 24.88 24.66
N VAL A 174 17.94 25.66 24.37
CA VAL A 174 17.67 26.17 23.04
C VAL A 174 18.80 27.05 22.52
N GLY A 175 19.28 28.00 23.34
CA GLY A 175 20.45 28.83 23.03
C GLY A 175 21.68 28.00 22.71
N SER A 176 22.01 27.03 23.57
CA SER A 176 23.16 26.13 23.32
C SER A 176 23.02 25.28 22.07
N ILE A 177 21.81 24.86 21.67
CA ILE A 177 21.57 24.15 20.39
C ILE A 177 21.97 25.07 19.23
N ILE A 178 21.61 26.35 19.28
CA ILE A 178 21.88 27.34 18.24
C ILE A 178 23.38 27.69 18.22
N GLU A 179 23.96 28.07 19.35
CA GLU A 179 25.37 28.44 19.49
C GLU A 179 26.33 27.32 19.01
N ASN A 180 25.95 26.05 19.20
CA ASN A 180 26.74 24.90 18.78
C ASN A 180 26.45 24.49 17.31
N GLY A 181 25.68 25.28 16.52
CA GLY A 181 25.37 25.02 15.14
C GLY A 181 24.55 23.74 14.90
N ARG A 182 23.69 23.36 15.87
CA ARG A 182 22.90 22.12 15.79
C ARG A 182 21.43 22.35 15.45
N ALA A 183 20.99 23.60 15.32
CA ALA A 183 19.58 23.97 15.13
C ALA A 183 18.96 23.26 13.92
N ASP A 184 19.61 23.24 12.76
CA ASP A 184 19.13 22.57 11.55
C ASP A 184 18.78 21.10 11.83
N ARG A 185 19.68 20.38 12.50
CA ARG A 185 19.48 18.97 12.81
C ARG A 185 18.33 18.75 13.78
N PHE A 186 18.18 19.61 14.78
CA PHE A 186 17.07 19.51 15.74
C PHE A 186 15.73 19.79 15.07
N ILE A 187 15.64 20.82 14.20
CA ILE A 187 14.45 21.11 13.40
C ILE A 187 14.05 19.92 12.56
N VAL A 188 14.99 19.35 11.77
CA VAL A 188 14.71 18.17 10.94
C VAL A 188 14.18 17.00 11.80
N ARG A 189 14.80 16.73 12.95
CA ARG A 189 14.37 15.63 13.83
C ARG A 189 13.02 15.85 14.47
N LEU A 190 12.68 17.08 14.83
CA LEU A 190 11.34 17.43 15.31
C LEU A 190 10.29 17.24 14.21
N CYS A 191 10.57 17.67 12.98
CA CYS A 191 9.69 17.46 11.84
C CYS A 191 9.45 15.96 11.58
N GLU A 192 10.51 15.15 11.55
CA GLU A 192 10.41 13.70 11.40
C GLU A 192 9.58 13.05 12.53
N LEU A 193 9.78 13.50 13.78
CA LEU A 193 9.01 13.00 14.91
C LEU A 193 7.53 13.35 14.81
N ILE A 194 7.19 14.60 14.43
CA ILE A 194 5.81 15.04 14.23
C ILE A 194 5.13 14.17 13.18
N THR A 195 5.77 13.96 12.03
CA THR A 195 5.22 13.14 10.94
C THR A 195 5.02 11.68 11.40
N ARG A 196 6.00 11.12 12.12
CA ARG A 196 5.93 9.74 12.62
C ARG A 196 4.81 9.53 13.64
N LEU A 197 4.61 10.47 14.57
CA LEU A 197 3.59 10.36 15.62
C LEU A 197 2.17 10.77 15.16
N ALA A 198 2.05 11.39 13.98
CA ALA A 198 0.75 11.78 13.43
C ALA A 198 -0.06 10.60 12.92
N VAL A 199 0.60 9.55 12.40
CA VAL A 199 -0.02 8.34 11.85
C VAL A 199 0.56 7.12 12.57
N ASP A 200 -0.26 6.39 13.30
CA ASP A 200 0.17 5.22 14.07
C ASP A 200 0.21 3.95 13.22
N LYS A 201 -0.73 3.82 12.27
CA LYS A 201 -0.78 2.70 11.34
C LYS A 201 -1.27 3.16 9.96
N LEU A 202 -0.66 2.59 8.93
CA LEU A 202 -1.00 2.84 7.53
C LEU A 202 -1.50 1.55 6.87
N HIS A 203 -2.68 1.60 6.25
CA HIS A 203 -3.27 0.53 5.48
C HIS A 203 -3.24 0.89 4.01
N ILE A 204 -2.64 0.05 3.17
CA ILE A 204 -2.63 0.21 1.72
C ILE A 204 -3.53 -0.84 1.10
N VAL A 205 -4.65 -0.43 0.54
CA VAL A 205 -5.68 -1.32 0.00
C VAL A 205 -5.45 -1.55 -1.51
N GLY A 206 -4.23 -1.95 -1.85
CA GLY A 206 -3.82 -2.47 -3.15
C GLY A 206 -3.47 -1.45 -4.23
N ASP A 207 -2.98 -2.02 -5.33
CA ASP A 207 -2.57 -1.34 -6.57
C ASP A 207 -1.49 -0.29 -6.37
N LEU A 208 -0.33 -0.77 -5.90
CA LEU A 208 0.90 0.03 -5.75
C LEU A 208 1.61 0.24 -7.09
N PHE A 209 1.58 -0.78 -7.96
CA PHE A 209 2.30 -0.81 -9.23
C PHE A 209 1.49 -0.29 -10.41
N ASP A 210 2.20 -0.13 -11.53
CA ASP A 210 1.71 0.26 -12.85
C ASP A 210 1.18 1.69 -12.98
N ARG A 211 1.07 2.17 -14.22
CA ARG A 211 0.56 3.49 -14.66
C ARG A 211 1.43 4.67 -14.29
N GLY A 212 1.71 4.90 -13.02
CA GLY A 212 2.59 5.96 -12.55
C GLY A 212 4.08 5.60 -12.67
N PRO A 213 5.00 6.60 -12.52
CA PRO A 213 6.39 6.43 -12.91
C PRO A 213 7.26 5.71 -11.88
N ARG A 214 6.93 5.79 -10.57
CA ARG A 214 7.89 5.45 -9.52
C ARG A 214 7.26 4.64 -8.37
N PRO A 215 6.73 3.42 -8.63
CA PRO A 215 6.28 2.53 -7.57
C PRO A 215 7.41 2.12 -6.61
N ASP A 216 8.66 2.12 -7.09
CA ASP A 216 9.84 1.81 -6.29
C ASP A 216 10.04 2.80 -5.13
N ILE A 217 9.82 4.10 -5.33
CA ILE A 217 9.90 5.10 -4.26
C ILE A 217 8.80 4.87 -3.22
N ILE A 218 7.59 4.56 -3.67
CA ILE A 218 6.46 4.26 -2.76
C ILE A 218 6.80 3.07 -1.86
N LEU A 219 7.26 1.97 -2.46
CA LEU A 219 7.63 0.76 -1.71
C LEU A 219 8.81 1.00 -0.77
N ASP A 220 9.86 1.73 -1.20
CA ASP A 220 10.98 2.12 -0.34
C ASP A 220 10.52 2.93 0.89
N LEU A 221 9.49 3.77 0.76
CA LEU A 221 8.91 4.53 1.88
C LEU A 221 8.06 3.65 2.80
N LEU A 222 7.23 2.78 2.23
CA LEU A 222 6.41 1.85 2.99
C LEU A 222 7.27 0.87 3.80
N MET A 223 8.38 0.38 3.23
CA MET A 223 9.34 -0.47 3.94
C MET A 223 10.00 0.22 5.15
N ARG A 224 10.12 1.54 5.12
CA ARG A 224 10.65 2.35 6.24
C ARG A 224 9.58 2.80 7.21
N HIS A 225 8.31 2.68 6.82
CA HIS A 225 7.21 3.07 7.70
C HIS A 225 7.14 2.12 8.91
N HIS A 226 6.93 2.69 10.10
CA HIS A 226 7.01 1.94 11.36
C HIS A 226 5.90 0.88 11.52
N ASN A 227 4.73 1.10 10.93
CA ASN A 227 3.61 0.16 11.01
C ASN A 227 2.74 0.28 9.76
N VAL A 228 2.76 -0.77 8.90
CA VAL A 228 2.02 -0.81 7.65
C VAL A 228 1.55 -2.23 7.36
N ASP A 229 0.35 -2.36 6.81
CA ASP A 229 -0.13 -3.56 6.13
C ASP A 229 -0.66 -3.24 4.73
N ILE A 230 -0.76 -4.28 3.89
CA ILE A 230 -1.08 -4.14 2.47
C ILE A 230 -2.09 -5.22 2.09
N GLN A 231 -3.19 -4.82 1.46
CA GLN A 231 -4.06 -5.76 0.78
C GLN A 231 -3.67 -5.75 -0.70
N TRP A 232 -3.31 -6.92 -1.25
CA TRP A 232 -2.82 -6.97 -2.63
C TRP A 232 -3.89 -6.55 -3.63
N GLY A 233 -3.54 -5.69 -4.58
CA GLY A 233 -4.32 -5.41 -5.76
C GLY A 233 -4.00 -6.35 -6.92
N ASN A 234 -4.83 -6.32 -7.98
CA ASN A 234 -4.58 -7.14 -9.16
C ASN A 234 -3.30 -6.72 -9.90
N HIS A 235 -2.91 -5.44 -9.86
CA HIS A 235 -1.62 -4.99 -10.39
C HIS A 235 -0.44 -5.52 -9.55
N ASP A 236 -0.58 -5.59 -8.23
CA ASP A 236 0.48 -6.07 -7.35
C ASP A 236 0.78 -7.56 -7.58
N VAL A 237 -0.24 -8.40 -7.64
CA VAL A 237 -0.06 -9.86 -7.80
C VAL A 237 0.59 -10.24 -9.13
N VAL A 238 0.41 -9.47 -10.20
CA VAL A 238 1.11 -9.74 -11.46
C VAL A 238 2.59 -9.39 -11.38
N TRP A 239 2.97 -8.36 -10.64
CA TRP A 239 4.37 -8.04 -10.33
C TRP A 239 4.99 -9.09 -9.40
N MET A 240 4.25 -9.55 -8.40
CA MET A 240 4.67 -10.66 -7.52
C MET A 240 4.91 -11.94 -8.33
N GLY A 241 4.05 -12.23 -9.32
CA GLY A 241 4.22 -13.34 -10.25
C GLY A 241 5.42 -13.17 -11.17
N ALA A 242 5.69 -11.95 -11.63
CA ALA A 242 6.86 -11.64 -12.45
C ALA A 242 8.17 -11.85 -11.66
N ALA A 243 8.23 -11.37 -10.42
CA ALA A 243 9.37 -11.61 -9.51
C ALA A 243 9.57 -13.10 -9.19
N ALA A 244 8.48 -13.88 -9.09
CA ALA A 244 8.54 -15.33 -8.94
C ALA A 244 9.08 -16.05 -10.19
N GLY A 245 9.22 -15.35 -11.34
CA GLY A 245 9.70 -15.87 -12.60
C GLY A 245 8.61 -16.46 -13.49
N SER A 246 7.33 -16.08 -13.30
CA SER A 246 6.21 -16.46 -14.18
C SER A 246 6.32 -15.77 -15.54
N PRO A 247 6.52 -16.50 -16.66
CA PRO A 247 6.67 -15.86 -17.98
C PRO A 247 5.44 -15.04 -18.40
N ILE A 248 4.23 -15.50 -18.08
CA ILE A 248 3.00 -14.77 -18.40
C ILE A 248 2.87 -13.48 -17.60
N CYS A 249 3.20 -13.51 -16.30
CA CYS A 249 3.19 -12.30 -15.46
C CYS A 249 4.26 -11.30 -15.92
N ILE A 250 5.45 -11.76 -16.29
CA ILE A 250 6.52 -10.92 -16.86
C ILE A 250 6.04 -10.22 -18.15
N CYS A 251 5.45 -10.97 -19.07
CA CYS A 251 4.91 -10.39 -20.30
C CYS A 251 3.78 -9.38 -20.02
N THR A 252 2.93 -9.65 -19.04
CA THR A 252 1.85 -8.76 -18.62
C THR A 252 2.38 -7.45 -18.02
N VAL A 253 3.36 -7.54 -17.11
CA VAL A 253 4.05 -6.37 -16.54
C VAL A 253 4.70 -5.53 -17.63
N LEU A 254 5.48 -6.16 -18.51
CA LEU A 254 6.16 -5.45 -19.59
C LEU A 254 5.18 -4.78 -20.56
N LYS A 255 4.11 -5.49 -20.94
CA LYS A 255 3.06 -4.95 -21.79
C LYS A 255 2.43 -3.70 -21.17
N THR A 256 2.09 -3.75 -19.90
CA THR A 256 1.48 -2.61 -19.19
C THR A 256 2.48 -1.46 -19.04
N THR A 257 3.70 -1.73 -18.62
CA THR A 257 4.76 -0.72 -18.46
C THR A 257 5.09 -0.01 -19.78
N LEU A 258 5.16 -0.76 -20.90
CA LEU A 258 5.38 -0.19 -22.23
C LEU A 258 4.19 0.63 -22.71
N ALA A 259 2.96 0.17 -22.46
CA ALA A 259 1.75 0.92 -22.82
C ALA A 259 1.68 2.31 -22.16
N TYR A 260 2.30 2.51 -20.99
CA TYR A 260 2.38 3.79 -20.28
C TYR A 260 3.74 4.49 -20.40
N HIS A 261 4.63 4.01 -21.25
CA HIS A 261 5.99 4.53 -21.45
C HIS A 261 6.86 4.57 -20.18
N ASN A 262 6.63 3.68 -19.23
CA ASN A 262 7.34 3.63 -17.94
C ASN A 262 8.49 2.60 -17.90
N HIS A 263 8.92 2.07 -19.05
CA HIS A 263 9.92 0.99 -19.13
C HIS A 263 11.32 1.40 -18.63
N ALA A 264 11.66 2.70 -18.66
CA ALA A 264 12.92 3.18 -18.07
C ALA A 264 13.04 2.84 -16.58
N MET A 265 11.94 2.86 -15.83
CA MET A 265 11.92 2.46 -14.42
C MET A 265 12.36 1.01 -14.21
N LEU A 266 12.03 0.10 -15.14
CA LEU A 266 12.48 -1.30 -15.06
C LEU A 266 14.00 -1.41 -15.13
N GLU A 267 14.63 -0.65 -16.04
CA GLU A 267 16.08 -0.65 -16.21
C GLU A 267 16.79 0.13 -15.09
N ASP A 268 16.35 1.35 -14.81
CA ASP A 268 17.01 2.28 -13.89
C ASP A 268 16.83 1.90 -12.41
N CYS A 269 15.64 1.39 -12.03
CA CYS A 269 15.31 1.12 -10.63
C CYS A 269 15.47 -0.34 -10.26
N TYR A 270 15.08 -1.25 -11.17
CA TYR A 270 15.12 -2.70 -10.91
C TYR A 270 16.24 -3.44 -11.64
N GLY A 271 16.99 -2.78 -12.51
CA GLY A 271 18.08 -3.39 -13.26
C GLY A 271 17.61 -4.46 -14.27
N ILE A 272 16.35 -4.41 -14.70
CA ILE A 272 15.75 -5.38 -15.62
C ILE A 272 16.16 -5.03 -17.05
N ASN A 273 16.90 -5.93 -17.69
CA ASN A 273 17.48 -5.68 -19.01
C ASN A 273 16.50 -6.02 -20.15
N LEU A 274 16.16 -5.02 -20.96
CA LEU A 274 15.22 -5.16 -22.07
C LEU A 274 15.90 -5.31 -23.45
N ARG A 275 17.23 -5.35 -23.55
CA ARG A 275 17.97 -5.36 -24.83
C ARG A 275 17.62 -6.53 -25.74
N HIS A 276 17.43 -7.73 -25.17
CA HIS A 276 17.04 -8.91 -25.96
C HIS A 276 15.63 -8.76 -26.53
N LEU A 277 14.69 -8.21 -25.75
CA LEU A 277 13.35 -7.89 -26.21
C LEU A 277 13.39 -6.84 -27.32
N GLN A 278 14.13 -5.73 -27.11
CA GLN A 278 14.26 -4.66 -28.08
C GLN A 278 14.81 -5.18 -29.42
N ARG A 279 15.88 -6.00 -29.37
CA ARG A 279 16.49 -6.55 -30.58
C ARG A 279 15.50 -7.45 -31.36
N MET A 280 14.84 -8.38 -30.68
CA MET A 280 13.86 -9.26 -31.28
C MET A 280 12.67 -8.45 -31.84
N ALA A 281 12.17 -7.49 -31.07
CA ALA A 281 11.08 -6.65 -31.47
C ALA A 281 11.40 -5.88 -32.78
N GLU A 282 12.54 -5.24 -32.84
CA GLU A 282 12.99 -4.50 -34.04
C GLU A 282 13.17 -5.44 -35.25
N GLN A 283 13.71 -6.62 -35.04
CA GLN A 283 13.92 -7.61 -36.11
C GLN A 283 12.60 -8.07 -36.75
N PHE A 284 11.56 -8.33 -35.98
CA PHE A 284 10.33 -8.93 -36.47
C PHE A 284 9.23 -7.90 -36.74
N TYR A 285 9.19 -6.79 -36.01
CA TYR A 285 8.08 -5.83 -36.00
C TYR A 285 8.47 -4.39 -36.32
N GLY A 286 9.78 -4.11 -36.54
CA GLY A 286 10.28 -2.74 -36.73
C GLY A 286 9.71 -1.99 -37.94
N ASN A 287 9.21 -2.74 -38.94
CA ASN A 287 8.61 -2.17 -40.15
C ASN A 287 7.06 -2.23 -40.18
N ASP A 288 6.43 -2.67 -39.09
CA ASP A 288 4.98 -2.79 -39.00
C ASP A 288 4.30 -1.42 -38.82
N ASP A 289 3.00 -1.37 -39.09
CA ASP A 289 2.17 -0.27 -38.62
C ASP A 289 2.01 -0.32 -37.12
N LEU A 290 2.60 0.65 -36.43
CA LEU A 290 2.60 0.73 -34.96
C LEU A 290 1.56 1.68 -34.38
N THR A 291 0.63 2.19 -35.19
CA THR A 291 -0.34 3.22 -34.77
C THR A 291 -1.13 2.81 -33.53
N ILE A 292 -1.60 1.57 -33.46
CA ILE A 292 -2.37 1.07 -32.29
C ILE A 292 -1.49 0.68 -31.09
N TRP A 293 -0.18 0.61 -31.29
CA TRP A 293 0.81 0.22 -30.29
C TRP A 293 1.49 1.37 -29.61
N MET A 294 1.22 2.61 -30.07
CA MET A 294 1.82 3.81 -29.49
C MET A 294 1.48 3.92 -28.01
N PRO A 295 2.48 4.22 -27.16
CA PRO A 295 2.25 4.34 -25.74
C PRO A 295 1.43 5.57 -25.38
N HIS A 296 0.75 5.52 -24.26
CA HIS A 296 0.17 6.71 -23.63
C HIS A 296 1.31 7.58 -23.12
N THR A 297 1.35 8.83 -23.57
CA THR A 297 2.36 9.82 -23.18
C THR A 297 1.74 10.87 -22.28
N ASP A 298 2.48 11.26 -21.25
CA ASP A 298 2.14 12.39 -20.40
C ASP A 298 3.10 13.55 -20.73
N LEU A 299 2.58 14.61 -21.32
CA LEU A 299 3.38 15.77 -21.77
C LEU A 299 4.12 16.45 -20.61
N GLU A 300 3.65 16.32 -19.39
CA GLU A 300 4.31 16.88 -18.20
C GLU A 300 5.57 16.10 -17.81
N ARG A 301 5.69 14.83 -18.23
CA ARG A 301 6.85 13.98 -17.93
C ARG A 301 8.05 14.15 -18.85
N GLY A 302 7.97 15.05 -19.82
CA GLY A 302 9.11 15.46 -20.64
C GLY A 302 8.91 15.31 -22.15
N PRO A 303 9.87 15.76 -22.94
CA PRO A 303 9.80 15.65 -24.39
C PRO A 303 10.04 14.20 -24.83
N TYR A 304 9.12 13.67 -25.61
CA TYR A 304 9.25 12.35 -26.26
C TYR A 304 9.74 12.51 -27.70
N THR A 305 10.84 11.86 -28.05
CA THR A 305 11.29 11.84 -29.45
C THR A 305 10.56 10.73 -30.24
N PRO A 306 10.34 10.92 -31.56
CA PRO A 306 9.73 9.88 -32.39
C PRO A 306 10.42 8.53 -32.30
N GLY A 307 11.76 8.53 -32.19
CA GLY A 307 12.53 7.30 -32.03
C GLY A 307 12.32 6.57 -30.70
N MET A 308 12.09 7.32 -29.60
CA MET A 308 11.74 6.72 -28.30
C MET A 308 10.36 6.06 -28.36
N LEU A 309 9.37 6.76 -28.92
CA LEU A 309 8.02 6.24 -29.06
C LEU A 309 7.98 5.02 -29.99
N HIS A 310 8.71 5.06 -31.12
CA HIS A 310 8.82 3.92 -32.04
C HIS A 310 9.38 2.67 -31.33
N ARG A 311 10.53 2.79 -30.65
CA ARG A 311 11.12 1.65 -29.90
C ARG A 311 10.17 1.10 -28.85
N CYS A 312 9.48 1.97 -28.13
CA CYS A 312 8.49 1.55 -27.14
C CYS A 312 7.34 0.77 -27.80
N ALA A 313 6.79 1.29 -28.89
CA ALA A 313 5.67 0.67 -29.63
C ALA A 313 6.04 -0.68 -30.25
N VAL A 314 7.24 -0.81 -30.79
CA VAL A 314 7.76 -2.09 -31.31
C VAL A 314 7.86 -3.16 -30.24
N MET A 315 8.45 -2.79 -29.07
CA MET A 315 8.53 -3.70 -27.91
C MET A 315 7.14 -4.02 -27.36
N HIS A 316 6.22 -3.05 -27.30
CA HIS A 316 4.84 -3.25 -26.84
C HIS A 316 4.12 -4.29 -27.69
N LYS A 317 4.22 -4.21 -29.02
CA LYS A 317 3.67 -5.21 -29.94
C LYS A 317 4.29 -6.58 -29.70
N ALA A 318 5.61 -6.67 -29.69
CA ALA A 318 6.35 -7.93 -29.54
C ALA A 318 5.99 -8.65 -28.22
N VAL A 319 6.00 -7.94 -27.11
CA VAL A 319 5.69 -8.54 -25.79
C VAL A 319 4.21 -8.91 -25.66
N THR A 320 3.30 -8.17 -26.32
CA THR A 320 1.88 -8.52 -26.34
C THR A 320 1.66 -9.85 -27.07
N ILE A 321 2.33 -10.10 -28.19
CA ILE A 321 2.23 -11.39 -28.90
C ILE A 321 2.82 -12.51 -28.05
N LEU A 322 3.98 -12.29 -27.37
CA LEU A 322 4.51 -13.24 -26.42
C LEU A 322 3.53 -13.54 -25.29
N MET A 323 2.89 -12.52 -24.73
CA MET A 323 1.87 -12.65 -23.68
C MET A 323 0.73 -13.55 -24.14
N LEU A 324 0.18 -13.31 -25.35
CA LEU A 324 -0.90 -14.13 -25.91
C LEU A 324 -0.49 -15.61 -26.09
N LYS A 325 0.75 -15.88 -26.53
CA LYS A 325 1.28 -17.26 -26.58
C LYS A 325 1.38 -17.90 -25.19
N MET A 326 1.77 -17.12 -24.17
CA MET A 326 1.84 -17.62 -22.80
C MET A 326 0.44 -17.83 -22.21
N GLU A 327 -0.54 -16.98 -22.54
CA GLU A 327 -1.95 -17.18 -22.15
C GLU A 327 -2.47 -18.54 -22.65
N CYS A 328 -2.27 -18.88 -23.93
CA CYS A 328 -2.63 -20.20 -24.45
C CYS A 328 -2.07 -21.34 -23.58
N LYS A 329 -0.78 -21.26 -23.21
CA LYS A 329 -0.11 -22.32 -22.43
C LYS A 329 -0.62 -22.40 -20.98
N VAL A 330 -0.95 -21.27 -20.35
CA VAL A 330 -1.52 -21.25 -19.00
C VAL A 330 -2.94 -21.82 -19.01
N ILE A 331 -3.75 -21.44 -19.99
CA ILE A 331 -5.12 -21.92 -20.15
C ILE A 331 -5.14 -23.45 -20.36
N ASP A 332 -4.23 -23.99 -21.20
CA ASP A 332 -4.12 -25.43 -21.46
C ASP A 332 -3.78 -26.22 -20.17
N ARG A 333 -2.90 -25.65 -19.30
CA ARG A 333 -2.50 -26.29 -18.04
C ARG A 333 -3.57 -26.21 -16.94
N ASN A 334 -4.46 -25.23 -17.02
CA ASN A 334 -5.39 -24.87 -15.94
C ASN A 334 -6.84 -24.79 -16.45
N PRO A 335 -7.47 -25.91 -16.84
CA PRO A 335 -8.85 -25.91 -17.32
C PRO A 335 -9.86 -25.39 -16.29
N ASP A 336 -9.53 -25.52 -14.99
CA ASP A 336 -10.36 -25.04 -13.89
C ASP A 336 -10.47 -23.50 -13.84
N PHE A 337 -9.56 -22.76 -14.50
CA PHE A 337 -9.67 -21.30 -14.61
C PHE A 337 -10.83 -20.85 -15.49
N LYS A 338 -11.37 -21.76 -16.34
CA LYS A 338 -12.51 -21.48 -17.25
C LYS A 338 -12.28 -20.27 -18.15
N MET A 339 -11.04 -20.09 -18.62
CA MET A 339 -10.59 -18.95 -19.41
C MET A 339 -10.38 -19.27 -20.90
N GLN A 340 -10.95 -20.35 -21.40
CA GLN A 340 -10.85 -20.78 -22.81
C GLN A 340 -11.30 -19.69 -23.80
N GLY A 341 -12.21 -18.80 -23.38
CA GLY A 341 -12.63 -17.63 -24.18
C GLY A 341 -11.53 -16.60 -24.44
N ARG A 342 -10.38 -16.68 -23.75
CA ARG A 342 -9.20 -15.81 -23.94
C ARG A 342 -8.13 -16.42 -24.85
N ASP A 343 -8.33 -17.62 -25.35
CA ASP A 343 -7.38 -18.27 -26.28
C ASP A 343 -7.52 -17.68 -27.68
N TYR A 344 -7.26 -16.38 -27.79
CA TYR A 344 -7.53 -15.60 -29.00
C TYR A 344 -6.68 -16.04 -30.20
N LEU A 345 -5.38 -16.40 -29.99
CA LEU A 345 -4.53 -16.81 -31.10
C LEU A 345 -5.08 -18.04 -31.86
N ARG A 346 -5.73 -18.96 -31.12
CA ARG A 346 -6.39 -20.14 -31.73
C ARG A 346 -7.76 -19.82 -32.31
N CYS A 347 -8.33 -18.66 -32.02
CA CYS A 347 -9.59 -18.17 -32.54
C CYS A 347 -9.44 -17.32 -33.81
N ILE A 348 -8.21 -17.06 -34.27
CA ILE A 348 -7.93 -16.29 -35.48
C ILE A 348 -8.11 -17.20 -36.72
N ASP A 349 -8.91 -16.74 -37.67
CA ASP A 349 -8.90 -17.24 -39.03
C ASP A 349 -7.80 -16.49 -39.82
N TRP A 350 -6.68 -17.15 -40.02
CA TRP A 350 -5.49 -16.57 -40.61
C TRP A 350 -5.64 -16.22 -42.10
N GLU A 351 -6.53 -16.91 -42.83
CA GLU A 351 -6.80 -16.63 -44.21
C GLU A 351 -7.71 -15.41 -44.39
N LYS A 352 -8.80 -15.36 -43.60
CA LYS A 352 -9.76 -14.24 -43.62
C LYS A 352 -9.27 -13.02 -42.84
N LYS A 353 -8.23 -13.17 -41.98
CA LYS A 353 -7.77 -12.13 -41.08
C LYS A 353 -8.87 -11.65 -40.12
N THR A 354 -9.65 -12.58 -39.59
CA THR A 354 -10.71 -12.34 -38.59
C THR A 354 -10.44 -13.11 -37.32
N VAL A 355 -11.06 -12.68 -36.23
CA VAL A 355 -11.04 -13.38 -34.94
C VAL A 355 -12.46 -13.67 -34.49
N ARG A 356 -12.69 -14.87 -33.96
CA ARG A 356 -13.98 -15.24 -33.37
C ARG A 356 -13.99 -14.89 -31.89
N ILE A 357 -14.94 -14.03 -31.48
CA ILE A 357 -15.22 -13.67 -30.10
C ILE A 357 -16.65 -14.02 -29.77
N GLY A 358 -16.84 -15.00 -28.88
CA GLY A 358 -18.14 -15.63 -28.68
C GLY A 358 -18.65 -16.29 -29.98
N ASP A 359 -19.83 -15.91 -30.41
CA ASP A 359 -20.48 -16.47 -31.64
C ASP A 359 -20.29 -15.60 -32.90
N LYS A 360 -19.48 -14.52 -32.82
CA LYS A 360 -19.27 -13.56 -33.90
C LYS A 360 -17.83 -13.52 -34.38
N GLU A 361 -17.64 -13.25 -35.66
CA GLU A 361 -16.36 -12.98 -36.30
C GLU A 361 -16.16 -11.47 -36.47
N TYR A 362 -14.93 -10.99 -36.15
CA TYR A 362 -14.55 -9.60 -36.26
C TYR A 362 -13.26 -9.45 -37.08
N PRO A 363 -13.13 -8.43 -37.95
CA PRO A 363 -11.90 -8.19 -38.68
C PRO A 363 -10.81 -7.69 -37.71
N LEU A 364 -9.57 -8.15 -37.93
CA LEU A 364 -8.40 -7.70 -37.16
C LEU A 364 -7.92 -6.36 -37.70
N ARG A 365 -7.63 -5.42 -36.77
CA ARG A 365 -7.01 -4.10 -37.09
C ARG A 365 -5.52 -4.24 -37.44
N ASP A 366 -4.83 -5.17 -36.80
CA ASP A 366 -3.45 -5.54 -37.09
C ASP A 366 -3.41 -7.02 -37.46
N THR A 367 -2.87 -7.33 -38.64
CA THR A 367 -2.79 -8.68 -39.21
C THR A 367 -1.36 -9.18 -39.34
N SER A 368 -0.38 -8.44 -38.80
CA SER A 368 1.04 -8.80 -38.84
C SER A 368 1.44 -9.59 -37.58
N PHE A 369 1.63 -10.89 -37.74
CA PHE A 369 2.02 -11.83 -36.70
C PHE A 369 3.22 -12.68 -37.19
N PRO A 370 4.38 -12.06 -37.50
CA PRO A 370 5.49 -12.75 -38.18
C PRO A 370 6.14 -13.87 -37.33
N THR A 371 5.92 -13.90 -36.03
CA THR A 371 6.46 -14.94 -35.14
C THR A 371 5.44 -16.04 -34.82
N VAL A 372 4.20 -15.92 -35.27
CA VAL A 372 3.12 -16.90 -34.98
C VAL A 372 3.05 -17.92 -36.11
N ASP A 373 3.13 -19.22 -35.77
CA ASP A 373 2.81 -20.30 -36.68
C ASP A 373 1.29 -20.57 -36.66
N PRO A 374 0.54 -20.40 -37.75
CA PRO A 374 -0.88 -20.66 -37.79
C PRO A 374 -1.29 -22.11 -37.43
N LYS A 375 -0.37 -23.07 -37.54
CA LYS A 375 -0.61 -24.48 -37.18
C LYS A 375 -0.44 -24.76 -35.70
N ASP A 376 0.43 -24.01 -35.03
CA ASP A 376 0.66 -24.04 -33.56
C ASP A 376 0.86 -22.62 -33.05
N PRO A 377 -0.24 -21.84 -32.89
CA PRO A 377 -0.11 -20.41 -32.50
C PRO A 377 0.56 -20.16 -31.14
N ALA A 378 0.59 -21.16 -30.28
CA ALA A 378 1.24 -21.09 -28.97
C ALA A 378 2.75 -21.43 -29.02
N ALA A 379 3.26 -21.92 -30.15
CA ALA A 379 4.67 -22.26 -30.29
C ALA A 379 5.56 -21.02 -30.23
N LEU A 380 6.67 -21.14 -29.52
CA LEU A 380 7.72 -20.11 -29.48
C LEU A 380 8.80 -20.45 -30.47
N ASN A 381 9.27 -19.46 -31.23
CA ASN A 381 10.51 -19.59 -32.00
C ASN A 381 11.74 -19.49 -31.10
N ASP A 382 12.97 -19.63 -31.66
CA ASP A 382 14.19 -19.61 -30.86
C ASP A 382 14.52 -18.25 -30.26
N ASP A 383 14.23 -17.16 -30.99
CA ASP A 383 14.43 -15.79 -30.47
C ASP A 383 13.48 -15.51 -29.32
N GLU A 384 12.22 -15.91 -29.42
CA GLU A 384 11.21 -15.76 -28.36
C GLU A 384 11.59 -16.57 -27.10
N ARG A 385 12.08 -17.81 -27.27
CA ARG A 385 12.58 -18.63 -26.16
C ARG A 385 13.75 -17.96 -25.45
N LEU A 386 14.69 -17.43 -26.23
CA LEU A 386 15.84 -16.70 -25.67
C LEU A 386 15.40 -15.44 -24.89
N VAL A 387 14.52 -14.63 -25.47
CA VAL A 387 13.99 -13.42 -24.83
C VAL A 387 13.30 -13.75 -23.51
N LEU A 388 12.39 -14.71 -23.50
CA LEU A 388 11.68 -15.12 -22.27
C LEU A 388 12.67 -15.64 -21.22
N HIS A 389 13.65 -16.46 -21.61
CA HIS A 389 14.66 -16.96 -20.69
C HIS A 389 15.44 -15.81 -20.04
N LYS A 390 15.90 -14.84 -20.84
CA LYS A 390 16.64 -13.67 -20.35
C LYS A 390 15.80 -12.73 -19.48
N LEU A 391 14.53 -12.57 -19.80
CA LEU A 391 13.60 -11.79 -18.98
C LEU A 391 13.35 -12.48 -17.62
N VAL A 392 13.09 -13.79 -17.60
CA VAL A 392 12.94 -14.56 -16.37
C VAL A 392 14.17 -14.45 -15.47
N GLU A 393 15.39 -14.62 -16.05
CA GLU A 393 16.63 -14.41 -15.32
C GLU A 393 16.71 -13.00 -14.72
N SER A 394 16.41 -11.97 -15.52
CA SER A 394 16.53 -10.57 -15.11
C SER A 394 15.57 -10.21 -13.97
N PHE A 395 14.29 -10.62 -14.06
CA PHE A 395 13.31 -10.39 -13.01
C PHE A 395 13.65 -11.13 -11.71
N ARG A 396 14.14 -12.36 -11.81
CA ARG A 396 14.51 -13.17 -10.63
C ARG A 396 15.79 -12.68 -9.95
N GLN A 397 16.71 -12.08 -10.69
CA GLN A 397 17.98 -11.57 -10.19
C GLN A 397 17.93 -10.12 -9.73
N SER A 398 16.83 -9.42 -9.97
CA SER A 398 16.64 -8.05 -9.51
C SER A 398 16.48 -8.02 -7.99
N GLN A 399 17.56 -7.73 -7.26
CA GLN A 399 17.54 -7.70 -5.80
C GLN A 399 16.47 -6.76 -5.25
N LYS A 400 16.40 -5.53 -5.76
CA LYS A 400 15.41 -4.54 -5.30
C LYS A 400 13.97 -5.02 -5.54
N LEU A 401 13.69 -5.67 -6.68
CA LEU A 401 12.35 -6.22 -6.93
C LEU A 401 12.03 -7.37 -5.98
N GLN A 402 12.99 -8.24 -5.69
CA GLN A 402 12.79 -9.32 -4.71
C GLN A 402 12.52 -8.76 -3.32
N GLU A 403 13.29 -7.77 -2.84
CA GLU A 403 13.07 -7.10 -1.55
C GLU A 403 11.66 -6.49 -1.45
N HIS A 404 11.20 -5.82 -2.51
CA HIS A 404 9.85 -5.25 -2.57
C HIS A 404 8.76 -6.32 -2.54
N VAL A 405 8.93 -7.42 -3.28
CA VAL A 405 7.94 -8.50 -3.33
C VAL A 405 7.93 -9.31 -2.03
N GLU A 406 9.09 -9.56 -1.42
CA GLU A 406 9.16 -10.17 -0.09
C GLU A 406 8.45 -9.31 0.96
N PHE A 407 8.59 -7.99 0.90
CA PHE A 407 7.85 -7.06 1.74
C PHE A 407 6.34 -7.16 1.51
N LEU A 408 5.88 -7.24 0.25
CA LEU A 408 4.45 -7.45 -0.06
C LEU A 408 3.93 -8.77 0.53
N TYR A 409 4.71 -9.84 0.51
CA TYR A 409 4.31 -11.10 1.15
C TYR A 409 4.36 -11.03 2.68
N ALA A 410 5.33 -10.32 3.25
CA ALA A 410 5.50 -10.22 4.70
C ALA A 410 4.43 -9.32 5.36
N LYS A 411 4.00 -8.26 4.67
CA LYS A 411 3.06 -7.26 5.19
C LYS A 411 1.69 -7.31 4.52
N GLY A 412 1.50 -8.19 3.53
CA GLY A 412 0.30 -8.21 2.72
C GLY A 412 -0.44 -9.54 2.70
N SER A 413 -1.71 -9.44 2.27
CA SER A 413 -2.65 -10.54 2.09
C SER A 413 -3.76 -10.13 1.11
N VAL A 414 -4.63 -11.08 0.74
CA VAL A 414 -5.80 -10.80 -0.09
C VAL A 414 -6.83 -9.95 0.64
N TYR A 415 -6.97 -10.11 1.95
CA TYR A 415 -7.80 -9.30 2.83
C TYR A 415 -7.15 -9.17 4.21
N HIS A 416 -7.58 -8.19 4.98
CA HIS A 416 -7.15 -7.98 6.36
C HIS A 416 -8.34 -7.53 7.22
N ILE A 417 -8.30 -7.85 8.51
CA ILE A 417 -9.26 -7.38 9.50
C ILE A 417 -8.49 -6.63 10.56
N GLU A 418 -8.88 -5.40 10.83
CA GLU A 418 -8.25 -4.58 11.86
C GLU A 418 -9.27 -3.64 12.49
N ASN A 419 -9.37 -3.67 13.82
CA ASN A 419 -10.23 -2.78 14.61
C ASN A 419 -11.67 -2.68 14.07
N GLY A 420 -12.26 -3.83 13.73
CA GLY A 420 -13.60 -3.91 13.19
C GLY A 420 -13.74 -3.48 11.73
N ASN A 421 -12.66 -3.22 11.02
CA ASN A 421 -12.67 -2.92 9.59
C ASN A 421 -12.22 -4.13 8.78
N LEU A 422 -12.98 -4.51 7.76
CA LEU A 422 -12.62 -5.51 6.77
C LEU A 422 -12.06 -4.82 5.54
N LEU A 423 -10.79 -5.09 5.23
CA LEU A 423 -10.03 -4.48 4.15
C LEU A 423 -9.81 -5.50 3.04
N TYR A 424 -10.12 -5.15 1.79
CA TYR A 424 -9.75 -5.90 0.59
C TYR A 424 -9.80 -4.99 -0.63
N HIS A 425 -8.95 -5.28 -1.62
CA HIS A 425 -8.80 -4.39 -2.77
C HIS A 425 -10.03 -4.37 -3.66
N GLY A 426 -10.46 -5.51 -4.20
CA GLY A 426 -11.48 -5.58 -5.25
C GLY A 426 -12.88 -5.94 -4.73
N VAL A 427 -13.21 -7.24 -4.72
CA VAL A 427 -14.57 -7.72 -4.46
C VAL A 427 -14.59 -9.00 -3.59
N VAL A 428 -15.70 -9.26 -2.93
CA VAL A 428 -16.10 -10.62 -2.56
C VAL A 428 -17.03 -11.10 -3.67
N PRO A 429 -16.62 -12.02 -4.58
CA PRO A 429 -17.37 -12.37 -5.77
C PRO A 429 -18.81 -12.81 -5.49
N MET A 430 -19.76 -12.29 -6.25
CA MET A 430 -21.19 -12.52 -6.04
C MET A 430 -21.92 -13.04 -7.28
N THR A 431 -23.07 -13.69 -7.04
CA THR A 431 -24.01 -14.06 -8.07
C THR A 431 -24.99 -12.92 -8.38
N GLN A 432 -25.73 -13.02 -9.47
CA GLN A 432 -26.80 -12.08 -9.82
C GLN A 432 -27.92 -11.98 -8.76
N LYS A 433 -28.00 -12.96 -7.84
CA LYS A 433 -28.98 -12.98 -6.74
C LYS A 433 -28.43 -12.38 -5.44
N GLY A 434 -27.23 -11.84 -5.45
CA GLY A 434 -26.58 -11.25 -4.26
C GLY A 434 -26.11 -12.29 -3.23
N THR A 435 -25.92 -13.54 -3.60
CA THR A 435 -25.26 -14.57 -2.78
C THR A 435 -23.79 -14.68 -3.20
N PHE A 436 -22.93 -15.21 -2.32
CA PHE A 436 -21.52 -15.44 -2.67
C PHE A 436 -21.42 -16.39 -3.88
N ALA A 437 -20.59 -16.01 -4.85
CA ALA A 437 -20.28 -16.87 -5.98
C ALA A 437 -19.42 -18.06 -5.51
N VAL A 438 -19.64 -19.22 -6.13
CA VAL A 438 -18.91 -20.44 -5.84
C VAL A 438 -17.97 -20.75 -6.99
N GLU A 439 -16.69 -20.90 -6.72
CA GLU A 439 -15.72 -21.36 -7.69
C GLU A 439 -15.17 -22.73 -7.30
N ARG A 440 -14.70 -23.48 -8.30
CA ARG A 440 -14.18 -24.82 -8.10
C ARG A 440 -12.75 -24.92 -8.63
N PHE A 441 -11.84 -25.26 -7.73
CA PHE A 441 -10.43 -25.51 -8.02
C PHE A 441 -10.01 -26.88 -7.47
N GLU A 442 -9.28 -27.65 -8.26
CA GLU A 442 -8.70 -28.94 -7.84
C GLU A 442 -9.76 -29.89 -7.22
N GLY A 443 -11.00 -29.82 -7.68
CA GLY A 443 -12.11 -30.66 -7.22
C GLY A 443 -12.85 -30.14 -5.98
N HIS A 444 -12.37 -29.10 -5.31
CA HIS A 444 -13.00 -28.47 -4.13
C HIS A 444 -13.73 -27.18 -4.52
N THR A 445 -14.74 -26.81 -3.75
CA THR A 445 -15.53 -25.58 -3.96
C THR A 445 -15.23 -24.55 -2.89
N TYR A 446 -15.07 -23.30 -3.30
CA TYR A 446 -14.74 -22.16 -2.44
C TYR A 446 -15.71 -21.01 -2.70
N SER A 447 -16.05 -20.24 -1.66
CA SER A 447 -16.87 -19.02 -1.75
C SER A 447 -16.57 -18.10 -0.58
N GLY A 448 -16.91 -16.83 -0.68
CA GLY A 448 -16.74 -15.86 0.40
C GLY A 448 -15.31 -15.82 0.95
N ARG A 449 -15.17 -15.89 2.27
CA ARG A 449 -13.88 -15.91 2.97
C ARG A 449 -12.99 -17.08 2.54
N ALA A 450 -13.55 -18.28 2.41
CA ALA A 450 -12.78 -19.46 2.02
C ALA A 450 -12.17 -19.33 0.62
N LEU A 451 -12.81 -18.60 -0.31
CA LEU A 451 -12.22 -18.29 -1.61
C LEU A 451 -11.02 -17.34 -1.48
N MET A 452 -11.12 -16.32 -0.64
CA MET A 452 -10.01 -15.39 -0.41
C MET A 452 -8.82 -16.06 0.29
N ASP A 453 -9.07 -16.92 1.29
CA ASP A 453 -8.04 -17.72 1.96
C ASP A 453 -7.31 -18.65 0.96
N TYR A 454 -8.06 -19.30 0.08
CA TYR A 454 -7.48 -20.11 -1.00
C TYR A 454 -6.62 -19.28 -1.96
N CYS A 455 -7.10 -18.09 -2.35
CA CYS A 455 -6.35 -17.18 -3.23
C CYS A 455 -5.02 -16.75 -2.60
N ASP A 456 -5.02 -16.41 -1.30
CA ASP A 456 -3.81 -16.02 -0.57
C ASP A 456 -2.80 -17.18 -0.50
N GLU A 457 -3.27 -18.38 -0.13
CA GLU A 457 -2.41 -19.57 -0.07
C GLU A 457 -1.78 -19.89 -1.44
N ARG A 458 -2.54 -19.81 -2.52
CA ARG A 458 -2.05 -20.09 -3.88
C ARG A 458 -1.04 -19.06 -4.36
N ALA A 459 -1.28 -17.78 -4.07
CA ALA A 459 -0.33 -16.72 -4.37
C ALA A 459 1.01 -16.93 -3.68
N ARG A 460 0.98 -17.28 -2.38
CA ARG A 460 2.21 -17.60 -1.61
C ARG A 460 2.94 -18.82 -2.16
N ARG A 461 2.23 -19.87 -2.57
CA ARG A 461 2.84 -21.06 -3.21
C ARG A 461 3.60 -20.68 -4.49
N GLY A 462 3.10 -19.73 -5.28
CA GLY A 462 3.75 -19.26 -6.50
C GLY A 462 5.16 -18.71 -6.27
N TYR A 463 5.43 -18.16 -5.10
CA TYR A 463 6.72 -17.58 -4.74
C TYR A 463 7.56 -18.50 -3.85
N PHE A 464 6.98 -19.07 -2.78
CA PHE A 464 7.72 -19.78 -1.74
C PHE A 464 7.88 -21.29 -1.96
N ALA A 465 7.08 -21.91 -2.83
CA ALA A 465 7.25 -23.33 -3.10
C ALA A 465 8.62 -23.61 -3.78
N PRO A 466 9.18 -24.85 -3.60
CA PRO A 466 10.48 -25.18 -4.17
C PRO A 466 10.57 -24.92 -5.68
N GLU A 467 11.71 -24.39 -6.12
CA GLU A 467 11.94 -24.11 -7.51
C GLU A 467 11.79 -25.35 -8.41
N GLY A 468 11.17 -25.17 -9.57
CA GLY A 468 10.88 -26.26 -10.52
C GLY A 468 9.74 -27.20 -10.10
N SER A 469 9.18 -27.04 -8.90
CA SER A 469 8.06 -27.86 -8.45
C SER A 469 6.75 -27.57 -9.19
N ALA A 470 5.88 -28.57 -9.29
CA ALA A 470 4.53 -28.40 -9.85
C ALA A 470 3.71 -27.39 -9.01
N ALA A 471 3.90 -27.39 -7.70
CA ALA A 471 3.23 -26.47 -6.77
C ALA A 471 3.59 -25.01 -7.07
N ARG A 472 4.89 -24.71 -7.28
CA ARG A 472 5.35 -23.36 -7.65
C ARG A 472 4.76 -22.92 -8.99
N ARG A 473 4.81 -23.78 -10.00
CA ARG A 473 4.27 -23.48 -11.34
C ARG A 473 2.77 -23.21 -11.30
N SER A 474 2.00 -24.05 -10.59
CA SER A 474 0.56 -23.86 -10.42
C SER A 474 0.26 -22.55 -9.68
N GLY A 475 1.02 -22.20 -8.66
CA GLY A 475 0.88 -20.91 -7.95
C GLY A 475 1.24 -19.71 -8.85
N GLN A 476 2.28 -19.81 -9.69
CA GLN A 476 2.63 -18.78 -10.67
C GLN A 476 1.53 -18.56 -11.70
N ASP A 477 0.92 -19.64 -12.22
CA ASP A 477 -0.23 -19.54 -13.12
C ASP A 477 -1.44 -18.93 -12.39
N PHE A 478 -1.60 -19.22 -11.10
CA PHE A 478 -2.69 -18.66 -10.27
C PHE A 478 -2.52 -17.16 -9.99
N LEU A 479 -1.30 -16.65 -9.86
CA LEU A 479 -1.05 -15.20 -9.76
C LEU A 479 -1.53 -14.46 -11.02
N TRP A 480 -1.38 -15.06 -12.20
CA TRP A 480 -1.98 -14.53 -13.42
C TRP A 480 -3.51 -14.64 -13.41
N TYR A 481 -4.09 -15.74 -12.88
CA TYR A 481 -5.54 -15.84 -12.69
C TYR A 481 -6.05 -14.72 -11.78
N LEU A 482 -5.36 -14.41 -10.71
CA LEU A 482 -5.74 -13.30 -9.82
C LEU A 482 -5.75 -11.94 -10.53
N TRP A 483 -4.88 -11.75 -11.52
CA TRP A 483 -4.84 -10.55 -12.35
C TRP A 483 -6.10 -10.34 -13.19
N CYS A 484 -6.65 -11.39 -13.82
CA CYS A 484 -7.69 -11.25 -14.86
C CYS A 484 -8.78 -12.34 -14.86
N GLY A 485 -8.80 -13.23 -13.88
CA GLY A 485 -9.79 -14.31 -13.77
C GLY A 485 -11.17 -13.80 -13.37
N LYS A 486 -12.22 -14.43 -13.91
CA LYS A 486 -13.61 -13.99 -13.76
C LYS A 486 -14.08 -13.88 -12.31
N LEU A 487 -13.69 -14.80 -11.44
CA LEU A 487 -14.06 -14.80 -10.01
C LEU A 487 -12.86 -14.49 -9.11
N SER A 488 -11.83 -13.84 -9.68
CA SER A 488 -10.75 -13.29 -8.87
C SER A 488 -11.29 -12.19 -7.96
N PRO A 489 -11.06 -12.28 -6.65
CA PRO A 489 -11.46 -11.23 -5.70
C PRO A 489 -10.72 -9.91 -5.92
N LEU A 490 -9.60 -9.93 -6.65
CA LEU A 490 -8.79 -8.75 -6.93
C LEU A 490 -9.20 -8.03 -8.22
N PHE A 491 -9.83 -8.74 -9.18
CA PHE A 491 -10.16 -8.19 -10.49
C PHE A 491 -11.61 -7.69 -10.61
N GLY A 492 -12.58 -8.41 -10.03
CA GLY A 492 -13.98 -7.98 -9.95
C GLY A 492 -14.68 -7.72 -11.27
N ARG A 493 -14.28 -8.39 -12.38
CA ARG A 493 -14.89 -8.28 -13.70
C ARG A 493 -14.99 -9.65 -14.37
N SER A 494 -15.90 -9.77 -15.35
CA SER A 494 -16.14 -11.03 -16.05
C SER A 494 -15.03 -11.42 -17.02
N ALA A 495 -14.32 -10.45 -17.58
CA ALA A 495 -13.20 -10.61 -18.51
C ALA A 495 -12.40 -9.31 -18.61
N MET A 496 -11.13 -9.44 -18.94
CA MET A 496 -10.25 -8.33 -19.29
C MET A 496 -10.13 -8.27 -20.82
N THR A 497 -10.52 -7.16 -21.42
CA THR A 497 -10.66 -7.01 -22.89
C THR A 497 -9.40 -6.42 -23.55
N THR A 498 -8.21 -6.87 -23.13
CA THR A 498 -6.94 -6.36 -23.68
C THR A 498 -6.78 -6.65 -25.17
N PHE A 499 -7.07 -7.87 -25.60
CA PHE A 499 -6.98 -8.27 -26.99
C PHE A 499 -7.98 -7.49 -27.85
N GLU A 500 -9.22 -7.44 -27.42
CA GLU A 500 -10.32 -6.78 -28.14
C GLU A 500 -10.01 -5.30 -28.36
N ARG A 501 -9.51 -4.60 -27.34
CA ARG A 501 -9.15 -3.16 -27.44
C ARG A 501 -8.02 -2.90 -28.43
N LEU A 502 -7.08 -3.83 -28.59
CA LEU A 502 -5.96 -3.70 -29.50
C LEU A 502 -6.33 -4.12 -30.92
N TYR A 503 -6.98 -5.28 -31.08
CA TYR A 503 -7.11 -5.92 -32.37
C TYR A 503 -8.50 -5.78 -33.02
N VAL A 504 -9.54 -5.37 -32.30
CA VAL A 504 -10.92 -5.27 -32.82
C VAL A 504 -11.40 -3.82 -32.72
N GLU A 505 -11.98 -3.31 -33.81
CA GLU A 505 -12.49 -1.95 -33.85
C GLU A 505 -13.86 -1.79 -33.17
N ASP A 506 -14.67 -2.85 -33.17
CA ASP A 506 -16.01 -2.85 -32.58
C ASP A 506 -15.95 -2.70 -31.07
N LYS A 507 -16.28 -1.48 -30.60
CA LYS A 507 -16.28 -1.12 -29.17
C LYS A 507 -17.25 -1.95 -28.31
N SER A 508 -18.21 -2.66 -28.91
CA SER A 508 -19.10 -3.54 -28.15
C SER A 508 -18.32 -4.71 -27.52
N THR A 509 -17.18 -5.13 -28.12
CA THR A 509 -16.30 -6.16 -27.60
C THR A 509 -15.40 -5.67 -26.46
N HIS A 510 -15.26 -4.35 -26.28
CA HIS A 510 -14.41 -3.74 -25.26
C HIS A 510 -15.06 -3.66 -23.86
N THR A 511 -16.31 -4.12 -23.73
CA THR A 511 -17.08 -4.02 -22.49
C THR A 511 -16.66 -5.08 -21.48
N GLU A 512 -16.16 -4.64 -20.34
CA GLU A 512 -15.84 -5.48 -19.19
C GLU A 512 -16.98 -5.41 -18.18
N LYS A 513 -17.82 -6.46 -18.13
CA LYS A 513 -18.94 -6.50 -17.19
C LYS A 513 -18.40 -6.62 -15.77
N LYS A 514 -18.80 -5.70 -14.91
CA LYS A 514 -18.48 -5.74 -13.48
C LYS A 514 -19.10 -6.98 -12.82
N ASP A 515 -18.44 -7.49 -11.77
CA ASP A 515 -19.03 -8.51 -10.90
C ASP A 515 -20.33 -7.97 -10.28
N PRO A 516 -21.35 -8.82 -10.04
CA PRO A 516 -22.58 -8.41 -9.37
C PRO A 516 -22.40 -7.77 -8.00
N TYR A 517 -21.26 -7.98 -7.35
CA TYR A 517 -20.85 -7.29 -6.13
C TYR A 517 -21.07 -5.77 -6.24
N TYR A 518 -20.68 -5.13 -7.36
CA TYR A 518 -20.84 -3.68 -7.57
C TYR A 518 -22.28 -3.20 -7.71
N THR A 519 -23.24 -4.10 -7.80
CA THR A 519 -24.67 -3.79 -7.66
C THR A 519 -25.09 -3.94 -6.20
N TRP A 520 -24.70 -5.06 -5.59
CA TRP A 520 -25.17 -5.47 -4.27
C TRP A 520 -24.50 -4.74 -3.10
N TYR A 521 -23.27 -4.23 -3.29
CA TYR A 521 -22.57 -3.49 -2.23
C TYR A 521 -23.26 -2.18 -1.81
N ASN A 522 -24.27 -1.71 -2.56
CA ASN A 522 -25.11 -0.57 -2.18
C ASN A 522 -26.15 -0.94 -1.12
N GLU A 523 -26.44 -2.24 -0.96
CA GLU A 523 -27.43 -2.75 -0.03
C GLU A 523 -26.80 -3.04 1.33
N GLU A 524 -27.32 -2.42 2.39
CA GLU A 524 -26.80 -2.57 3.75
C GLU A 524 -26.79 -4.03 4.22
N ASP A 525 -27.88 -4.77 3.94
CA ASP A 525 -28.02 -6.19 4.30
C ASP A 525 -26.96 -7.08 3.65
N VAL A 526 -26.51 -6.72 2.45
CA VAL A 526 -25.44 -7.44 1.76
C VAL A 526 -24.10 -7.15 2.41
N CYS A 527 -23.81 -5.88 2.73
CA CYS A 527 -22.60 -5.51 3.46
C CYS A 527 -22.54 -6.21 4.83
N ARG A 528 -23.64 -6.26 5.57
CA ARG A 528 -23.74 -6.99 6.85
C ARG A 528 -23.48 -8.50 6.68
N ARG A 529 -23.96 -9.12 5.60
CA ARG A 529 -23.67 -10.54 5.30
C ARG A 529 -22.19 -10.78 4.96
N ILE A 530 -21.54 -9.85 4.23
CA ILE A 530 -20.12 -9.91 3.99
C ILE A 530 -19.36 -9.84 5.32
N LEU A 531 -19.67 -8.87 6.17
CA LEU A 531 -19.04 -8.73 7.48
C LEU A 531 -19.19 -10.02 8.32
N ALA A 532 -20.41 -10.58 8.36
CA ALA A 532 -20.69 -11.82 9.09
C ALA A 532 -19.91 -13.02 8.54
N GLU A 533 -19.69 -13.13 7.22
CA GLU A 533 -18.86 -14.17 6.58
C GLU A 533 -17.41 -14.12 7.09
N PHE A 534 -16.90 -12.93 7.40
CA PHE A 534 -15.58 -12.73 7.96
C PHE A 534 -15.54 -12.71 9.49
N GLY A 535 -16.66 -13.00 10.15
CA GLY A 535 -16.74 -13.09 11.61
C GLY A 535 -16.90 -11.74 12.30
N LEU A 536 -17.26 -10.69 11.56
CA LEU A 536 -17.41 -9.33 12.07
C LEU A 536 -18.88 -9.01 12.40
N PRO A 537 -19.14 -8.15 13.41
CA PRO A 537 -20.49 -7.65 13.70
C PRO A 537 -21.00 -6.77 12.55
N GLY A 538 -22.32 -6.70 12.39
CA GLY A 538 -22.96 -5.90 11.34
C GLY A 538 -22.80 -4.37 11.50
N THR A 539 -22.18 -3.92 12.58
CA THR A 539 -21.82 -2.51 12.84
C THR A 539 -20.44 -2.16 12.29
N SER A 540 -19.63 -3.15 11.93
CA SER A 540 -18.30 -3.01 11.34
C SER A 540 -18.34 -2.35 9.96
N HIS A 541 -17.16 -2.02 9.42
CA HIS A 541 -17.02 -1.39 8.11
C HIS A 541 -16.25 -2.27 7.15
N ILE A 542 -16.54 -2.09 5.86
CA ILE A 542 -15.77 -2.61 4.74
C ILE A 542 -15.06 -1.43 4.10
N VAL A 543 -13.76 -1.57 3.84
CA VAL A 543 -12.95 -0.58 3.12
C VAL A 543 -12.35 -1.25 1.89
N ASN A 544 -12.65 -0.74 0.69
CA ASN A 544 -12.11 -1.29 -0.55
C ASN A 544 -11.73 -0.22 -1.57
N GLY A 545 -11.00 -0.62 -2.63
CA GLY A 545 -10.52 0.20 -3.73
C GLY A 545 -10.96 -0.28 -5.11
N HIS A 546 -10.00 -0.33 -6.07
CA HIS A 546 -10.07 -0.96 -7.40
C HIS A 546 -10.94 -0.25 -8.45
N VAL A 547 -12.09 0.29 -8.10
CA VAL A 547 -12.96 0.98 -9.06
C VAL A 547 -13.14 2.42 -8.62
N PRO A 548 -12.51 3.38 -9.34
CA PRO A 548 -12.54 4.77 -8.95
C PRO A 548 -13.97 5.31 -8.86
N VAL A 549 -14.24 6.00 -7.76
CA VAL A 549 -15.51 6.72 -7.55
C VAL A 549 -15.57 7.91 -8.50
N GLN A 550 -16.66 8.03 -9.23
CA GLN A 550 -16.88 9.12 -10.17
C GLN A 550 -17.59 10.29 -9.48
N GLU A 551 -16.89 10.97 -8.56
CA GLU A 551 -17.45 12.10 -7.79
C GLU A 551 -17.99 13.22 -8.69
N LYS A 552 -17.31 13.48 -9.81
CA LYS A 552 -17.77 14.41 -10.84
C LYS A 552 -19.17 14.09 -11.35
N ASN A 553 -19.57 12.83 -11.33
CA ASN A 553 -20.91 12.37 -11.74
C ASN A 553 -21.86 12.21 -10.56
N GLY A 554 -21.49 12.67 -9.36
CA GLY A 554 -22.30 12.59 -8.15
C GLY A 554 -22.28 11.21 -7.46
N GLU A 555 -21.33 10.32 -7.79
CA GLU A 555 -21.18 9.04 -7.13
C GLU A 555 -20.62 9.24 -5.72
N SER A 556 -21.27 8.64 -4.70
CA SER A 556 -20.79 8.67 -3.33
C SER A 556 -19.78 7.54 -3.07
N PRO A 557 -18.66 7.79 -2.38
CA PRO A 557 -17.75 6.75 -1.89
C PRO A 557 -18.37 5.89 -0.78
N ILE A 558 -19.44 6.38 -0.14
CA ILE A 558 -20.12 5.71 0.97
C ILE A 558 -21.25 4.86 0.42
N LYS A 559 -21.22 3.55 0.68
CA LYS A 559 -22.17 2.55 0.18
C LYS A 559 -22.79 1.77 1.35
N GLY A 560 -23.81 0.94 1.05
CA GLY A 560 -24.37 -0.01 2.00
C GLY A 560 -24.81 0.63 3.31
N GLY A 561 -25.51 1.76 3.26
CA GLY A 561 -25.98 2.46 4.46
C GLY A 561 -24.86 2.95 5.38
N GLY A 562 -23.63 3.18 4.86
CA GLY A 562 -22.46 3.57 5.64
C GLY A 562 -21.57 2.40 6.04
N ARG A 563 -21.95 1.15 5.73
CA ARG A 563 -21.14 -0.05 6.07
C ARG A 563 -19.98 -0.30 5.13
N LEU A 564 -19.92 0.35 3.97
CA LEU A 564 -18.83 0.21 3.01
C LEU A 564 -18.33 1.59 2.55
N VAL A 565 -17.03 1.75 2.54
CA VAL A 565 -16.33 2.96 2.09
C VAL A 565 -15.38 2.57 0.96
N VAL A 566 -15.63 3.11 -0.24
CA VAL A 566 -14.71 2.97 -1.39
C VAL A 566 -13.68 4.08 -1.32
N ILE A 567 -12.41 3.73 -1.19
CA ILE A 567 -11.33 4.72 -1.04
C ILE A 567 -10.50 4.91 -2.33
N ASP A 568 -10.86 4.26 -3.43
CA ASP A 568 -10.31 4.58 -4.75
C ASP A 568 -10.97 5.86 -5.29
N GLY A 569 -10.25 6.96 -5.25
CA GLY A 569 -10.64 8.25 -5.82
C GLY A 569 -9.94 8.56 -7.14
N GLY A 570 -9.20 7.59 -7.72
CA GLY A 570 -8.43 7.79 -8.94
C GLY A 570 -7.13 8.55 -8.67
N PHE A 571 -6.29 8.03 -7.79
CA PHE A 571 -4.99 8.62 -7.42
C PHE A 571 -4.09 8.84 -8.63
N CYS A 572 -4.13 7.93 -9.61
CA CYS A 572 -3.41 8.06 -10.86
C CYS A 572 -3.94 9.23 -11.71
N ARG A 573 -3.04 10.09 -12.18
CA ARG A 573 -3.36 11.29 -13.01
C ARG A 573 -4.26 10.99 -14.20
N ALA A 574 -4.13 9.80 -14.80
CA ALA A 574 -4.97 9.38 -15.94
C ALA A 574 -6.47 9.29 -15.61
N TYR A 575 -6.84 9.26 -14.34
CA TYR A 575 -8.23 9.21 -13.89
C TYR A 575 -8.82 10.55 -13.47
N HIS A 576 -8.00 11.59 -13.18
CA HIS A 576 -8.45 12.88 -12.63
C HIS A 576 -9.55 13.53 -13.47
N GLU A 577 -9.48 13.45 -14.81
CA GLU A 577 -10.53 13.98 -15.69
C GLU A 577 -11.89 13.29 -15.50
N LYS A 578 -11.86 11.99 -15.14
CA LYS A 578 -13.07 11.17 -14.97
C LYS A 578 -13.64 11.26 -13.57
N THR A 579 -12.78 11.24 -12.57
CA THR A 579 -13.17 11.24 -11.15
C THR A 579 -13.48 12.65 -10.64
N GLY A 580 -12.74 13.65 -11.10
CA GLY A 580 -12.83 15.04 -10.64
C GLY A 580 -12.00 15.32 -9.38
N ILE A 581 -11.34 14.31 -8.83
CA ILE A 581 -10.50 14.35 -7.63
C ILE A 581 -9.22 13.55 -7.87
N ALA A 582 -8.31 13.58 -6.89
CA ALA A 582 -7.02 12.89 -6.93
C ALA A 582 -6.83 11.86 -5.80
N GLY A 583 -7.88 11.27 -5.32
CA GLY A 583 -7.82 10.20 -4.33
C GLY A 583 -8.52 10.51 -3.02
N TYR A 584 -8.62 9.48 -2.20
CA TYR A 584 -9.14 9.55 -0.84
C TYR A 584 -8.12 9.06 0.18
N THR A 585 -8.20 9.59 1.39
CA THR A 585 -7.65 8.95 2.59
C THR A 585 -8.76 8.80 3.62
N LEU A 586 -9.03 7.57 4.06
CA LEU A 586 -9.87 7.34 5.23
C LEU A 586 -8.99 7.46 6.47
N VAL A 587 -9.43 8.24 7.45
CA VAL A 587 -8.71 8.48 8.72
C VAL A 587 -9.59 8.02 9.86
N TYR A 588 -9.13 7.01 10.60
CA TYR A 588 -9.82 6.48 11.77
C TYR A 588 -9.04 6.79 13.04
N SER A 589 -9.50 7.80 13.77
CA SER A 589 -8.94 8.23 15.04
C SER A 589 -9.69 7.60 16.23
N SER A 590 -9.28 7.93 17.45
CA SER A 590 -10.00 7.52 18.67
C SER A 590 -11.38 8.18 18.85
N ARG A 591 -11.77 9.13 18.01
CA ARG A 591 -13.02 9.88 18.11
C ARG A 591 -13.87 9.81 16.85
N THR A 592 -13.25 9.74 15.71
CA THR A 592 -13.96 9.90 14.42
C THR A 592 -13.38 8.99 13.36
N MET A 593 -14.27 8.50 12.50
CA MET A 593 -13.91 8.02 11.18
C MET A 593 -14.27 9.12 10.17
N SER A 594 -13.30 9.53 9.36
CA SER A 594 -13.49 10.61 8.38
C SER A 594 -12.81 10.31 7.06
N LEU A 595 -13.48 10.63 5.97
CA LEU A 595 -12.92 10.53 4.62
C LEU A 595 -12.38 11.89 4.18
N ARG A 596 -11.15 11.92 3.70
CA ARG A 596 -10.50 13.10 3.13
C ARG A 596 -10.43 12.95 1.63
N THR A 597 -11.03 13.88 0.91
CA THR A 597 -11.01 13.96 -0.54
C THR A 597 -9.89 14.90 -0.97
N HIS A 598 -8.93 14.40 -1.74
CA HIS A 598 -7.77 15.17 -2.20
C HIS A 598 -7.98 15.75 -3.57
N GLN A 599 -7.61 17.03 -3.75
CA GLN A 599 -7.50 17.66 -5.07
C GLN A 599 -6.16 17.29 -5.73
N PRO A 600 -6.02 17.41 -7.06
CA PRO A 600 -4.79 17.08 -7.76
C PRO A 600 -3.58 17.84 -7.20
N PHE A 601 -2.53 17.09 -6.89
CA PHE A 601 -1.24 17.63 -6.47
C PHE A 601 -0.46 18.12 -7.69
N VAL A 602 0.10 19.32 -7.60
CA VAL A 602 0.83 19.90 -8.73
C VAL A 602 2.24 19.30 -8.81
N SER A 603 3.10 19.60 -7.81
CA SER A 603 4.44 19.01 -7.66
C SER A 603 5.01 19.33 -6.28
N ALA A 604 5.97 18.51 -5.83
CA ALA A 604 6.70 18.75 -4.58
C ALA A 604 7.50 20.06 -4.63
N GLU A 605 8.11 20.38 -5.78
CA GLU A 605 8.85 21.63 -5.98
C GLU A 605 7.95 22.86 -5.76
N LYS A 606 6.76 22.87 -6.33
CA LYS A 606 5.82 23.98 -6.17
C LYS A 606 5.30 24.08 -4.74
N ALA A 607 5.00 22.93 -4.11
CA ALA A 607 4.57 22.90 -2.71
C ALA A 607 5.63 23.53 -1.78
N VAL A 608 6.91 23.20 -1.98
CA VAL A 608 8.04 23.74 -1.20
C VAL A 608 8.22 25.26 -1.46
N ASN A 609 8.17 25.68 -2.72
CA ASN A 609 8.45 27.08 -3.08
C ASN A 609 7.32 28.04 -2.70
N GLU A 610 6.07 27.64 -2.85
CA GLU A 610 4.89 28.49 -2.69
C GLU A 610 4.10 28.22 -1.39
N ASN A 611 4.53 27.27 -0.55
CA ASN A 611 3.83 26.81 0.67
C ASN A 611 2.40 26.32 0.37
N ILE A 612 2.22 25.63 -0.77
CA ILE A 612 0.93 25.10 -1.20
C ILE A 612 0.77 23.69 -0.64
N ASP A 613 -0.35 23.45 0.01
CA ASP A 613 -0.78 22.12 0.46
C ASP A 613 -1.81 21.53 -0.50
N ILE A 614 -2.02 20.23 -0.47
CA ILE A 614 -3.15 19.60 -1.15
C ILE A 614 -4.44 20.06 -0.47
N ILE A 615 -5.33 20.65 -1.26
CA ILE A 615 -6.66 20.98 -0.76
C ILE A 615 -7.40 19.68 -0.50
N SER A 616 -7.73 19.46 0.77
CA SER A 616 -8.45 18.26 1.21
C SER A 616 -9.75 18.65 1.89
N GLN A 617 -10.87 18.05 1.43
CA GLN A 617 -12.16 18.20 2.09
C GLN A 617 -12.35 17.05 3.06
N LYS A 618 -12.70 17.38 4.30
CA LYS A 618 -12.98 16.41 5.36
C LYS A 618 -14.46 16.14 5.49
N ASN A 619 -14.85 14.89 5.32
CA ASN A 619 -16.20 14.42 5.56
C ASN A 619 -16.19 13.43 6.74
N ILE A 620 -16.87 13.76 7.84
CA ILE A 620 -16.98 12.87 9.00
C ILE A 620 -18.06 11.84 8.70
N LEU A 621 -17.66 10.56 8.69
CA LEU A 621 -18.53 9.42 8.45
C LEU A 621 -19.20 8.97 9.74
N GLU A 622 -18.41 8.88 10.81
CA GLU A 622 -18.87 8.42 12.12
C GLU A 622 -18.17 9.19 13.23
N THR A 623 -18.89 9.45 14.30
CA THR A 623 -18.34 10.05 15.52
C THR A 623 -18.66 9.12 16.69
N GLU A 624 -17.61 8.68 17.37
CA GLU A 624 -17.74 7.80 18.53
C GLU A 624 -18.35 8.50 19.74
N ASN A 625 -19.26 7.81 20.43
CA ASN A 625 -19.91 8.36 21.62
C ASN A 625 -18.94 8.63 22.77
N HIS A 626 -17.85 7.85 22.83
CA HIS A 626 -16.73 8.02 23.77
C HIS A 626 -15.40 7.93 23.00
N ARG A 627 -14.31 8.29 23.64
CA ARG A 627 -13.00 8.16 23.05
C ARG A 627 -12.56 6.70 23.12
N ILE A 628 -12.38 6.04 21.97
CA ILE A 628 -11.90 4.66 21.90
C ILE A 628 -10.52 4.57 22.55
N LEU A 629 -10.37 3.61 23.47
CA LEU A 629 -9.11 3.31 24.13
C LEU A 629 -8.40 2.12 23.45
N VAL A 630 -7.10 1.97 23.73
CA VAL A 630 -6.31 0.82 23.25
C VAL A 630 -6.95 -0.49 23.66
N GLU A 631 -7.50 -0.59 24.87
CA GLU A 631 -8.19 -1.82 25.34
C GLU A 631 -9.38 -2.27 24.49
N GLU A 632 -9.94 -1.39 23.66
CA GLU A 632 -11.07 -1.68 22.77
C GLU A 632 -10.62 -2.05 21.34
N THR A 633 -9.31 -2.19 21.10
CA THR A 633 -8.70 -2.51 19.80
C THR A 633 -8.15 -3.92 19.78
N ASP A 634 -7.83 -4.41 18.56
CA ASP A 634 -7.19 -5.72 18.37
C ASP A 634 -5.80 -5.77 19.04
N GLU A 635 -5.06 -4.65 19.04
CA GLU A 635 -3.82 -4.52 19.82
C GLU A 635 -4.08 -4.65 21.31
N GLY A 636 -5.15 -4.07 21.81
CA GLY A 636 -5.56 -4.18 23.21
C GLY A 636 -5.92 -5.59 23.62
N GLU A 637 -6.48 -6.40 22.70
CA GLU A 637 -6.70 -7.84 22.94
C GLU A 637 -5.37 -8.57 23.13
N ASN A 638 -4.41 -8.37 22.21
CA ASN A 638 -3.06 -8.94 22.32
C ASN A 638 -2.33 -8.51 23.62
N LEU A 639 -2.47 -7.25 24.01
CA LEU A 639 -1.89 -6.72 25.25
C LEU A 639 -2.53 -7.36 26.50
N ARG A 640 -3.84 -7.59 26.50
CA ARG A 640 -4.51 -8.31 27.62
C ARG A 640 -4.06 -9.77 27.73
N GLU A 641 -3.87 -10.45 26.60
CA GLU A 641 -3.30 -11.80 26.59
C GLU A 641 -1.88 -11.79 27.17
N ARG A 642 -1.04 -10.83 26.76
CA ARG A 642 0.31 -10.67 27.33
C ARG A 642 0.29 -10.41 28.84
N VAL A 643 -0.61 -9.55 29.33
CA VAL A 643 -0.79 -9.32 30.76
C VAL A 643 -1.20 -10.60 31.48
N HIS A 644 -2.09 -11.40 30.88
CA HIS A 644 -2.50 -12.69 31.43
C HIS A 644 -1.31 -13.65 31.54
N ASP A 645 -0.51 -13.79 30.50
CA ASP A 645 0.69 -14.63 30.49
C ASP A 645 1.73 -14.19 31.53
N LEU A 646 1.96 -12.87 31.65
CA LEU A 646 2.87 -12.32 32.66
C LEU A 646 2.35 -12.56 34.09
N LYS A 647 1.04 -12.52 34.33
CA LYS A 647 0.44 -12.88 35.63
C LYS A 647 0.65 -14.36 35.93
N GLN A 648 0.52 -15.23 34.92
CA GLN A 648 0.85 -16.66 35.06
C GLN A 648 2.35 -16.86 35.37
N LEU A 649 3.24 -16.10 34.74
CA LEU A 649 4.69 -16.14 34.99
C LEU A 649 5.01 -15.73 36.44
N VAL A 650 4.45 -14.62 36.92
CA VAL A 650 4.61 -14.18 38.32
C VAL A 650 4.16 -15.28 39.27
N ARG A 651 3.03 -15.95 38.98
CA ARG A 651 2.52 -17.04 39.80
C ARG A 651 3.43 -18.27 39.76
N ALA A 652 4.02 -18.58 38.59
CA ALA A 652 5.00 -19.69 38.46
C ALA A 652 6.27 -19.42 39.27
N TYR A 653 6.76 -18.18 39.34
CA TYR A 653 7.84 -17.78 40.25
C TYR A 653 7.45 -17.96 41.72
N GLN A 654 6.27 -17.50 42.14
CA GLN A 654 5.78 -17.64 43.51
C GLN A 654 5.64 -19.13 43.94
N LEU A 655 5.26 -19.99 43.01
CA LEU A 655 5.13 -21.43 43.26
C LEU A 655 6.48 -22.16 43.20
N GLY A 656 7.57 -21.48 42.83
CA GLY A 656 8.91 -22.04 42.66
C GLY A 656 9.04 -22.99 41.45
N TRP A 657 8.09 -22.97 40.52
CA TRP A 657 8.13 -23.79 39.32
C TRP A 657 9.09 -23.27 38.26
N ILE A 658 9.30 -21.97 38.26
CA ILE A 658 10.34 -21.26 37.51
C ILE A 658 11.18 -20.51 38.51
N LYS A 659 12.51 -20.55 38.37
CA LYS A 659 13.44 -19.81 39.26
C LYS A 659 13.78 -18.46 38.65
N GLU A 660 13.80 -17.44 39.48
CA GLU A 660 14.32 -16.14 39.13
C GLU A 660 15.82 -16.23 38.82
N THR A 661 16.28 -15.59 37.77
CA THR A 661 17.69 -15.55 37.35
C THR A 661 18.40 -14.26 37.72
N ARG A 662 17.63 -13.21 38.09
CA ARG A 662 18.12 -11.95 38.63
C ARG A 662 17.22 -11.53 39.80
N SER A 663 17.80 -11.12 40.93
CA SER A 663 17.09 -10.37 41.96
C SER A 663 17.38 -8.89 41.81
N GLU A 664 16.39 -8.03 42.06
CA GLU A 664 16.57 -6.55 42.00
C GLU A 664 17.61 -6.02 42.97
N ASP A 665 17.89 -6.72 44.06
CA ASP A 665 18.85 -6.33 45.11
C ASP A 665 20.33 -6.41 44.67
N GLN A 666 20.62 -6.79 43.41
CA GLN A 666 22.00 -6.85 42.89
C GLN A 666 22.42 -5.71 41.96
N VAL A 667 21.64 -4.64 41.88
CA VAL A 667 21.88 -3.49 40.94
C VAL A 667 22.34 -2.22 41.71
N TRP A 668 22.96 -2.39 42.87
CA TRP A 668 23.63 -1.27 43.55
C TRP A 668 25.09 -1.58 43.84
#